data_3ee6bb741abbfce07034994b4aa4a6aa
#
_entry.id   3ee6bb741abbfce07034994b4aa4a6aa
#
_cell.length_a   1.000
_cell.length_b   1.000
_cell.length_c   1.000
_cell.angle_alpha   90.00
_cell.angle_beta   90.00
_cell.angle_gamma   90.00
#
_symmetry.space_group_name_H-M   'P 1'
#
loop_
_entity.id
_entity.type
_entity.pdbx_description
1 polymer ?
#
loop_
_entity_poly.entity_id
_entity_poly.type
_entity_poly.pdbx_seq_one_letter_code
_entity_poly.pdbx_strand_id
1 'polypeptide(L)'
;MLTKEDFRNKYQYHQATPMLQQYLDIKFTHQCCILLFRVGDFYELFFDDAIVVSKLLGLVLAKKGKHAGQDLPMCGIPYHALESYLPRLVEQEHKVALCEQLESPEEAKKRNGYKAVVKREVVRILTSGTITEESLIKANTPNYLAAIVIHKDIASIGYCDVSTAEFIVIDVSIHNLTSELSRINPKEIILSESLQHNSSLLALFDNYKQKIVYQVESYFSFNKAQRVIQNYYEIVTIDSIGSLNSTQVSAVGAILEYLSIMQKHSKSKLPFPQIVSYENFMLIDASARKNLELTSTLSGNFKGSLLSVIDATVTNQGGRLLHKFLSTPLAEVNLINSRLQITDFFYQNLQLVENLRELVKLVPDIERALSRILIAKALPKDLESIKISLKIALSIKKELNKVLEEENIPKYLEEIYNPLFGDNELYDLLDLALLDDLSNSANDGGFIKSSYSTKLEELRNLIHNSSNFIEQLKLQYRQETCIETLKICHNNVWGMFIEVSSKNAHKITDSKFVHKQTTTTAVRFTTTELQALEAKMLNAKTMAAALEQEILAELCKAISLKSEKLSHLAKSISLIDVFCNFAYISHEYNYCRPEITSDLAFNIVNGRHAVIEKLITKKHESFISNDCNLQNDQRIWLITGPNMAGKSTFLRQNAIIVILAQIGCYVPAQSAQIGVVDKLFSRIGAADDLASGQSTFMVEMVETSVILAQSTFRSLVILDEIGRGTSTYDGISIAWSCLEYIHSNIRCRCLFATHYHELVDLASKLQSLKNFTVKIHDSNDKLSFLYKIIEGAANKSYGIHVAELAGLPRIVLNRAKEILLELEHNKADINQSNNNITKSIDIAVPPYPVKTIEIIKQLNPDQLTPKEALSIIYKIKNTILLEEDKKMI
;
A
#
# COMPACT_ATOMS: atom_id res chain seq x y z
N MET A 1 -5.25 -4.63 -28.68
CA MET A 1 -5.98 -5.91 -28.73
C MET A 1 -6.18 -6.34 -30.19
N LEU A 2 -6.16 -7.64 -30.49
CA LEU A 2 -6.42 -8.15 -31.83
C LEU A 2 -7.91 -7.98 -32.16
N THR A 3 -8.22 -7.74 -33.46
CA THR A 3 -9.61 -7.80 -33.92
C THR A 3 -10.14 -9.23 -33.83
N LYS A 4 -11.45 -9.44 -33.86
CA LYS A 4 -12.05 -10.79 -33.76
C LYS A 4 -11.57 -11.70 -34.89
N GLU A 5 -11.37 -11.16 -36.04
CA GLU A 5 -10.94 -11.88 -37.24
C GLU A 5 -9.46 -12.26 -37.15
N ASP A 6 -8.59 -11.33 -36.81
CA ASP A 6 -7.17 -11.58 -36.57
C ASP A 6 -6.93 -12.61 -35.46
N PHE A 7 -7.70 -12.51 -34.37
CA PHE A 7 -7.61 -13.46 -33.26
C PHE A 7 -8.02 -14.87 -33.72
N ARG A 8 -9.15 -15.00 -34.44
CA ARG A 8 -9.60 -16.29 -34.98
C ARG A 8 -8.62 -16.90 -35.97
N ASN A 9 -7.99 -16.07 -36.77
CA ASN A 9 -6.96 -16.50 -37.75
C ASN A 9 -5.68 -16.94 -37.01
N LYS A 10 -5.21 -16.17 -36.03
CA LYS A 10 -4.03 -16.51 -35.21
C LYS A 10 -4.16 -17.89 -34.58
N TYR A 11 -5.31 -18.20 -34.02
CA TYR A 11 -5.55 -19.47 -33.29
C TYR A 11 -6.28 -20.52 -34.11
N GLN A 12 -6.43 -20.33 -35.44
CA GLN A 12 -7.11 -21.25 -36.37
C GLN A 12 -8.45 -21.80 -35.80
N TYR A 13 -9.31 -20.88 -35.37
CA TYR A 13 -10.55 -21.13 -34.64
C TYR A 13 -11.43 -22.21 -35.27
N HIS A 14 -11.54 -22.26 -36.61
CA HIS A 14 -12.40 -23.21 -37.33
C HIS A 14 -11.95 -24.68 -37.24
N GLN A 15 -10.69 -24.90 -36.86
CA GLN A 15 -10.14 -26.27 -36.64
C GLN A 15 -10.18 -26.70 -35.18
N ALA A 16 -10.67 -25.84 -34.28
CA ALA A 16 -10.75 -26.08 -32.86
C ALA A 16 -11.94 -27.04 -32.52
N THR A 17 -11.71 -27.91 -31.53
CA THR A 17 -12.78 -28.71 -30.96
C THR A 17 -13.82 -27.78 -30.26
N PRO A 18 -15.08 -28.24 -30.06
CA PRO A 18 -16.11 -27.39 -29.43
C PRO A 18 -15.70 -26.82 -28.06
N MET A 19 -14.95 -27.55 -27.25
CA MET A 19 -14.40 -27.07 -25.97
C MET A 19 -13.33 -25.97 -26.18
N LEU A 20 -12.44 -26.17 -27.15
CA LEU A 20 -11.42 -25.17 -27.49
C LEU A 20 -12.03 -23.93 -28.14
N GLN A 21 -13.11 -24.07 -28.93
CA GLN A 21 -13.85 -22.92 -29.44
C GLN A 21 -14.43 -22.08 -28.27
N GLN A 22 -15.04 -22.74 -27.28
CA GLN A 22 -15.51 -22.05 -26.07
C GLN A 22 -14.37 -21.34 -25.33
N TYR A 23 -13.19 -22.01 -25.18
CA TYR A 23 -12.01 -21.39 -24.60
C TYR A 23 -11.57 -20.16 -25.38
N LEU A 24 -11.48 -20.24 -26.70
CA LEU A 24 -11.06 -19.14 -27.55
C LEU A 24 -12.05 -17.97 -27.57
N ASP A 25 -13.36 -18.22 -27.56
CA ASP A 25 -14.38 -17.19 -27.47
C ASP A 25 -14.29 -16.41 -26.15
N ILE A 26 -14.10 -17.14 -25.03
CA ILE A 26 -13.88 -16.53 -23.72
C ILE A 26 -12.54 -15.76 -23.67
N LYS A 27 -11.47 -16.34 -24.19
CA LYS A 27 -10.16 -15.70 -24.27
C LYS A 27 -10.16 -14.44 -25.14
N PHE A 28 -10.91 -14.44 -26.24
CA PHE A 28 -11.10 -13.24 -27.07
C PHE A 28 -11.69 -12.09 -26.27
N THR A 29 -12.67 -12.34 -25.42
CA THR A 29 -13.29 -11.33 -24.58
C THR A 29 -12.33 -10.81 -23.48
N HIS A 30 -11.36 -11.64 -23.08
CA HIS A 30 -10.39 -11.36 -22.02
C HIS A 30 -8.94 -11.52 -22.50
N GLN A 31 -8.58 -10.89 -23.64
CA GLN A 31 -7.28 -11.05 -24.30
C GLN A 31 -6.09 -10.70 -23.40
N CYS A 32 -6.25 -9.69 -22.52
CA CYS A 32 -5.19 -9.22 -21.61
C CYS A 32 -5.06 -10.05 -20.31
N CYS A 33 -5.94 -11.04 -20.10
CA CYS A 33 -5.94 -11.85 -18.89
C CYS A 33 -5.39 -13.24 -19.16
N ILE A 34 -4.66 -13.82 -18.22
CA ILE A 34 -4.38 -15.26 -18.17
C ILE A 34 -5.71 -15.95 -17.87
N LEU A 35 -6.15 -16.85 -18.76
CA LEU A 35 -7.43 -17.53 -18.60
C LEU A 35 -7.25 -18.89 -17.91
N LEU A 36 -7.69 -19.00 -16.68
CA LEU A 36 -7.78 -20.26 -15.93
C LEU A 36 -9.12 -20.92 -16.23
N PHE A 37 -9.10 -21.92 -17.09
CA PHE A 37 -10.31 -22.55 -17.64
C PHE A 37 -10.61 -23.87 -16.94
N ARG A 38 -11.70 -23.95 -16.18
CA ARG A 38 -12.07 -25.13 -15.39
C ARG A 38 -12.43 -26.31 -16.25
N VAL A 39 -11.72 -27.44 -16.07
CA VAL A 39 -11.99 -28.70 -16.69
C VAL A 39 -11.91 -29.82 -15.64
N GLY A 40 -13.05 -30.24 -15.11
CA GLY A 40 -13.10 -31.15 -13.98
C GLY A 40 -12.37 -30.64 -12.74
N ASP A 41 -11.37 -31.37 -12.25
CA ASP A 41 -10.60 -31.03 -11.06
C ASP A 41 -9.37 -30.14 -11.33
N PHE A 42 -9.24 -29.62 -12.57
CA PHE A 42 -8.12 -28.76 -12.95
C PHE A 42 -8.60 -27.46 -13.57
N TYR A 43 -7.78 -26.41 -13.39
CA TYR A 43 -7.76 -25.25 -14.26
C TYR A 43 -6.72 -25.48 -15.35
N GLU A 44 -7.19 -25.64 -16.58
CA GLU A 44 -6.33 -25.85 -17.73
C GLU A 44 -6.09 -24.54 -18.47
N LEU A 45 -4.86 -24.36 -18.91
CA LEU A 45 -4.43 -23.22 -19.73
C LEU A 45 -3.91 -23.77 -21.06
N PHE A 46 -4.18 -23.03 -22.13
CA PHE A 46 -3.80 -23.43 -23.48
C PHE A 46 -3.03 -22.32 -24.19
N PHE A 47 -2.34 -22.64 -25.29
CA PHE A 47 -1.62 -21.71 -26.15
C PHE A 47 -0.60 -20.86 -25.40
N ASP A 48 -0.61 -19.55 -25.68
CA ASP A 48 0.34 -18.57 -25.09
C ASP A 48 0.25 -18.54 -23.55
N ASP A 49 -0.97 -18.64 -22.98
CA ASP A 49 -1.17 -18.64 -21.54
C ASP A 49 -0.47 -19.85 -20.88
N ALA A 50 -0.53 -21.04 -21.50
CA ALA A 50 0.16 -22.22 -20.99
C ALA A 50 1.68 -22.04 -20.97
N ILE A 51 2.24 -21.44 -22.01
CA ILE A 51 3.69 -21.21 -22.11
C ILE A 51 4.16 -20.20 -21.06
N VAL A 52 3.42 -19.10 -20.91
CA VAL A 52 3.72 -18.06 -19.93
C VAL A 52 3.64 -18.62 -18.51
N VAL A 53 2.52 -19.24 -18.14
CA VAL A 53 2.28 -19.74 -16.78
C VAL A 53 3.21 -20.91 -16.42
N SER A 54 3.52 -21.80 -17.37
CA SER A 54 4.49 -22.86 -17.17
C SER A 54 5.85 -22.31 -16.75
N LYS A 55 6.35 -21.27 -17.41
CA LYS A 55 7.63 -20.60 -17.07
C LYS A 55 7.57 -19.89 -15.72
N LEU A 56 6.48 -19.14 -15.46
CA LEU A 56 6.33 -18.34 -14.24
C LEU A 56 6.20 -19.19 -12.97
N LEU A 57 5.45 -20.27 -13.07
CA LEU A 57 5.13 -21.13 -11.92
C LEU A 57 6.02 -22.38 -11.82
N GLY A 58 6.84 -22.66 -12.84
CA GLY A 58 7.62 -23.90 -12.92
C GLY A 58 6.75 -25.15 -13.15
N LEU A 59 5.59 -25.01 -13.80
CA LEU A 59 4.70 -26.10 -14.11
C LEU A 59 5.15 -26.85 -15.37
N VAL A 60 4.84 -28.14 -15.44
CA VAL A 60 5.13 -28.96 -16.63
C VAL A 60 4.27 -28.49 -17.79
N LEU A 61 4.91 -28.12 -18.91
CA LEU A 61 4.24 -27.85 -20.17
C LEU A 61 3.95 -29.16 -20.88
N ALA A 62 2.71 -29.61 -20.83
CA ALA A 62 2.25 -30.83 -21.47
C ALA A 62 1.72 -30.56 -22.89
N LYS A 63 1.49 -31.63 -23.65
CA LYS A 63 0.89 -31.62 -25.00
C LYS A 63 -0.47 -32.29 -24.92
N LYS A 64 -1.57 -31.56 -25.18
CA LYS A 64 -2.94 -32.08 -25.16
C LYS A 64 -3.47 -32.29 -26.58
N GLY A 65 -2.98 -33.32 -27.26
CA GLY A 65 -3.39 -33.59 -28.64
C GLY A 65 -2.81 -32.64 -29.67
N LYS A 66 -3.40 -32.61 -30.88
CA LYS A 66 -3.00 -31.73 -31.98
C LYS A 66 -4.10 -30.75 -32.30
N HIS A 67 -3.71 -29.51 -32.54
CA HIS A 67 -4.55 -28.43 -33.06
C HIS A 67 -3.93 -27.90 -34.34
N ALA A 68 -4.69 -27.89 -35.44
CA ALA A 68 -4.17 -27.41 -36.74
C ALA A 68 -2.83 -28.07 -37.18
N GLY A 69 -2.67 -29.37 -36.87
CA GLY A 69 -1.44 -30.12 -37.21
C GLY A 69 -0.27 -29.95 -36.25
N GLN A 70 -0.33 -29.03 -35.30
CA GLN A 70 0.71 -28.76 -34.29
C GLN A 70 0.29 -29.30 -32.93
N ASP A 71 1.27 -29.64 -32.07
CA ASP A 71 1.03 -30.03 -30.70
C ASP A 71 0.42 -28.84 -29.91
N LEU A 72 -0.71 -29.05 -29.21
CA LEU A 72 -1.36 -28.01 -28.41
C LEU A 72 -0.66 -27.92 -27.05
N PRO A 73 0.06 -26.78 -26.76
CA PRO A 73 0.66 -26.60 -25.46
C PRO A 73 -0.41 -26.39 -24.39
N MET A 74 -0.27 -27.10 -23.26
CA MET A 74 -1.19 -27.06 -22.14
C MET A 74 -0.42 -27.18 -20.84
N CYS A 75 -0.83 -26.42 -19.83
CA CYS A 75 -0.49 -26.69 -18.43
C CYS A 75 -1.76 -26.65 -17.58
N GLY A 76 -1.71 -27.29 -16.40
CA GLY A 76 -2.87 -27.37 -15.52
C GLY A 76 -2.51 -27.14 -14.07
N ILE A 77 -3.40 -26.46 -13.35
CA ILE A 77 -3.34 -26.24 -11.90
C ILE A 77 -4.48 -27.03 -11.27
N PRO A 78 -4.22 -27.92 -10.29
CA PRO A 78 -5.28 -28.59 -9.56
C PRO A 78 -6.19 -27.55 -8.88
N TYR A 79 -7.49 -27.77 -8.92
CA TYR A 79 -8.48 -26.85 -8.35
C TYR A 79 -8.19 -26.49 -6.88
N HIS A 80 -7.94 -27.51 -6.05
CA HIS A 80 -7.64 -27.34 -4.63
C HIS A 80 -6.31 -26.64 -4.34
N ALA A 81 -5.42 -26.57 -5.32
CA ALA A 81 -4.10 -25.94 -5.19
C ALA A 81 -4.07 -24.50 -5.75
N LEU A 82 -5.17 -24.00 -6.30
CA LEU A 82 -5.24 -22.67 -6.95
C LEU A 82 -4.68 -21.55 -6.05
N GLU A 83 -5.08 -21.54 -4.78
CA GLU A 83 -4.68 -20.51 -3.82
C GLU A 83 -3.17 -20.42 -3.60
N SER A 84 -2.42 -21.51 -3.84
CA SER A 84 -0.95 -21.50 -3.70
C SER A 84 -0.23 -20.96 -4.93
N TYR A 85 -0.86 -20.99 -6.11
CA TYR A 85 -0.26 -20.55 -7.38
C TYR A 85 -0.68 -19.13 -7.77
N LEU A 86 -1.89 -18.74 -7.40
CA LEU A 86 -2.48 -17.46 -7.75
C LEU A 86 -1.66 -16.23 -7.28
N PRO A 87 -1.08 -16.23 -6.05
CA PRO A 87 -0.24 -15.11 -5.58
C PRO A 87 0.89 -14.80 -6.54
N ARG A 88 1.59 -15.82 -7.00
CA ARG A 88 2.77 -15.69 -7.87
C ARG A 88 2.44 -15.12 -9.24
N LEU A 89 1.24 -15.32 -9.76
CA LEU A 89 0.77 -14.74 -11.01
C LEU A 89 0.42 -13.25 -10.82
N VAL A 90 -0.27 -12.93 -9.73
CA VAL A 90 -0.73 -11.57 -9.47
C VAL A 90 0.41 -10.66 -8.99
N GLU A 91 1.38 -11.17 -8.23
CA GLU A 91 2.59 -10.43 -7.84
C GLU A 91 3.44 -9.99 -9.04
N GLN A 92 3.36 -10.74 -10.14
CA GLN A 92 4.00 -10.39 -11.41
C GLN A 92 3.10 -9.54 -12.31
N GLU A 93 2.10 -8.89 -11.74
CA GLU A 93 1.19 -7.93 -12.39
C GLU A 93 0.32 -8.53 -13.52
N HIS A 94 0.17 -9.85 -13.55
CA HIS A 94 -0.72 -10.52 -14.49
C HIS A 94 -2.17 -10.47 -14.02
N LYS A 95 -3.07 -10.10 -14.94
CA LYS A 95 -4.52 -10.23 -14.72
C LYS A 95 -4.94 -11.67 -14.96
N VAL A 96 -5.72 -12.23 -14.05
CA VAL A 96 -6.14 -13.63 -14.09
C VAL A 96 -7.67 -13.71 -14.16
N ALA A 97 -8.20 -14.30 -15.23
CA ALA A 97 -9.63 -14.57 -15.39
C ALA A 97 -9.94 -16.00 -14.95
N LEU A 98 -10.76 -16.15 -13.90
CA LEU A 98 -11.26 -17.43 -13.43
C LEU A 98 -12.53 -17.82 -14.17
N CYS A 99 -12.47 -18.92 -14.91
CA CYS A 99 -13.57 -19.44 -15.69
C CYS A 99 -14.08 -20.73 -15.08
N GLU A 100 -15.32 -20.72 -14.57
CA GLU A 100 -15.95 -21.82 -13.86
C GLU A 100 -16.98 -22.54 -14.73
N GLN A 101 -17.27 -23.79 -14.36
CA GLN A 101 -18.37 -24.57 -14.91
C GLN A 101 -19.68 -24.14 -14.25
N LEU A 102 -20.66 -23.69 -15.06
CA LEU A 102 -21.97 -23.27 -14.57
C LEU A 102 -23.01 -24.40 -14.49
N GLU A 103 -22.67 -25.55 -15.04
CA GLU A 103 -23.53 -26.73 -15.04
C GLU A 103 -22.69 -28.01 -14.88
N SER A 104 -23.28 -29.03 -14.32
CA SER A 104 -22.67 -30.36 -14.26
C SER A 104 -22.64 -31.03 -15.62
N PRO A 105 -21.73 -32.00 -15.85
CA PRO A 105 -21.72 -32.80 -17.08
C PRO A 105 -23.05 -33.52 -17.35
N GLU A 106 -23.82 -33.87 -16.31
CA GLU A 106 -25.12 -34.53 -16.40
C GLU A 106 -26.20 -33.54 -16.88
N GLU A 107 -26.20 -32.35 -16.37
CA GLU A 107 -27.12 -31.29 -16.81
C GLU A 107 -26.84 -30.88 -18.27
N ALA A 108 -25.56 -30.77 -18.64
CA ALA A 108 -25.17 -30.48 -20.01
C ALA A 108 -25.68 -31.58 -20.97
N LYS A 109 -25.55 -32.86 -20.58
CA LYS A 109 -26.09 -34.01 -21.36
C LYS A 109 -27.61 -33.96 -21.50
N LYS A 110 -28.34 -33.59 -20.44
CA LYS A 110 -29.81 -33.43 -20.49
C LYS A 110 -30.24 -32.29 -21.43
N ARG A 111 -29.43 -31.23 -21.51
CA ARG A 111 -29.72 -30.04 -22.33
C ARG A 111 -29.53 -30.32 -23.84
N ASN A 112 -28.41 -30.91 -24.25
CA ASN A 112 -28.02 -31.03 -25.68
C ASN A 112 -27.48 -32.43 -26.06
N GLY A 113 -27.74 -33.47 -25.27
CA GLY A 113 -27.28 -34.86 -25.54
C GLY A 113 -25.80 -35.11 -25.27
N TYR A 114 -25.27 -36.23 -25.69
CA TYR A 114 -23.91 -36.70 -25.40
C TYR A 114 -22.77 -35.82 -25.97
N LYS A 115 -23.05 -34.91 -26.95
CA LYS A 115 -22.07 -34.00 -27.54
C LYS A 115 -22.08 -32.58 -26.92
N ALA A 116 -22.88 -32.39 -25.87
CA ALA A 116 -23.00 -31.10 -25.22
C ALA A 116 -21.67 -30.74 -24.51
N VAL A 117 -21.20 -29.53 -24.78
CA VAL A 117 -20.10 -28.90 -24.03
C VAL A 117 -20.67 -28.27 -22.79
N VAL A 118 -20.07 -28.52 -21.63
CA VAL A 118 -20.42 -27.91 -20.35
C VAL A 118 -20.27 -26.39 -20.49
N LYS A 119 -21.31 -25.64 -20.11
CA LYS A 119 -21.28 -24.17 -20.14
C LYS A 119 -20.31 -23.65 -19.10
N ARG A 120 -19.43 -22.73 -19.54
CA ARG A 120 -18.43 -22.07 -18.71
C ARG A 120 -18.50 -20.57 -18.91
N GLU A 121 -18.22 -19.84 -17.86
CA GLU A 121 -18.18 -18.39 -17.90
C GLU A 121 -17.08 -17.86 -16.94
N VAL A 122 -16.54 -16.68 -17.26
CA VAL A 122 -15.63 -15.99 -16.35
C VAL A 122 -16.46 -15.41 -15.22
N VAL A 123 -16.28 -15.98 -14.04
CA VAL A 123 -16.99 -15.56 -12.82
C VAL A 123 -16.26 -14.42 -12.13
N ARG A 124 -14.95 -14.29 -12.33
CA ARG A 124 -14.13 -13.28 -11.67
C ARG A 124 -12.85 -12.99 -12.46
N ILE A 125 -12.43 -11.74 -12.42
CA ILE A 125 -11.11 -11.31 -12.89
C ILE A 125 -10.34 -10.79 -11.68
N LEU A 126 -9.16 -11.37 -11.44
CA LEU A 126 -8.26 -10.98 -10.36
C LEU A 126 -7.20 -10.05 -10.93
N THR A 127 -7.03 -8.90 -10.29
CA THR A 127 -6.00 -7.92 -10.59
C THR A 127 -5.30 -7.51 -9.30
N SER A 128 -4.11 -6.94 -9.37
CA SER A 128 -3.33 -6.56 -8.18
C SER A 128 -4.09 -5.62 -7.23
N GLY A 129 -4.98 -4.76 -7.75
CA GLY A 129 -5.79 -3.82 -6.96
C GLY A 129 -7.14 -4.36 -6.45
N THR A 130 -7.60 -5.55 -6.93
CA THR A 130 -8.95 -6.07 -6.62
C THR A 130 -8.96 -7.36 -5.80
N ILE A 131 -7.81 -7.73 -5.23
CA ILE A 131 -7.64 -8.93 -4.40
C ILE A 131 -8.31 -8.73 -3.04
N THR A 132 -8.94 -9.77 -2.52
CA THR A 132 -9.58 -9.82 -1.20
C THR A 132 -9.11 -10.99 -0.34
N GLU A 133 -8.43 -11.96 -0.94
CA GLU A 133 -7.94 -13.16 -0.28
C GLU A 133 -6.71 -12.86 0.59
N GLU A 134 -6.73 -13.30 1.84
CA GLU A 134 -5.63 -13.09 2.79
C GLU A 134 -4.30 -13.68 2.32
N SER A 135 -4.35 -14.85 1.68
CA SER A 135 -3.17 -15.52 1.16
C SER A 135 -2.45 -14.75 0.05
N LEU A 136 -3.15 -13.79 -0.59
CA LEU A 136 -2.68 -13.02 -1.74
C LEU A 136 -2.22 -11.61 -1.37
N ILE A 137 -2.53 -11.12 -0.17
CA ILE A 137 -2.29 -9.74 0.26
C ILE A 137 -1.30 -9.73 1.43
N LYS A 138 -0.35 -8.80 1.39
CA LYS A 138 0.51 -8.56 2.55
C LYS A 138 -0.35 -8.10 3.74
N ALA A 139 -0.13 -8.72 4.89
CA ALA A 139 -0.98 -8.51 6.06
C ALA A 139 -0.97 -7.06 6.57
N ASN A 140 0.23 -6.46 6.66
CA ASN A 140 0.45 -5.17 7.31
C ASN A 140 0.49 -3.98 6.33
N THR A 141 0.17 -4.17 5.05
CA THR A 141 0.18 -3.08 4.06
C THR A 141 -1.16 -2.98 3.37
N PRO A 142 -1.64 -1.76 3.04
CA PRO A 142 -2.86 -1.57 2.26
C PRO A 142 -2.67 -2.04 0.81
N ASN A 143 -3.79 -2.37 0.15
CA ASN A 143 -3.84 -2.84 -1.23
C ASN A 143 -4.72 -1.92 -2.07
N TYR A 144 -4.22 -0.72 -2.40
CA TYR A 144 -5.02 0.31 -3.05
C TYR A 144 -5.20 0.11 -4.57
N LEU A 145 -6.45 0.21 -5.02
CA LEU A 145 -6.88 0.49 -6.38
C LEU A 145 -7.18 1.97 -6.49
N ALA A 146 -6.65 2.67 -7.47
CA ALA A 146 -6.89 4.10 -7.68
C ALA A 146 -7.47 4.41 -9.06
N ALA A 147 -8.35 5.41 -9.16
CA ALA A 147 -8.77 6.01 -10.42
C ALA A 147 -8.50 7.52 -10.37
N ILE A 148 -8.01 8.07 -11.48
CA ILE A 148 -7.55 9.45 -11.53
C ILE A 148 -8.25 10.18 -12.67
N VAL A 149 -8.83 11.34 -12.35
CA VAL A 149 -9.45 12.25 -13.31
C VAL A 149 -8.75 13.59 -13.23
N ILE A 150 -8.20 14.05 -14.35
CA ILE A 150 -7.49 15.32 -14.44
C ILE A 150 -8.36 16.33 -15.17
N HIS A 151 -8.59 17.49 -14.55
CA HIS A 151 -9.28 18.60 -15.16
C HIS A 151 -8.54 19.91 -14.86
N LYS A 152 -7.99 20.53 -15.90
CA LYS A 152 -7.11 21.70 -15.78
C LYS A 152 -5.91 21.39 -14.86
N ASP A 153 -5.77 22.16 -13.78
CA ASP A 153 -4.67 22.04 -12.82
C ASP A 153 -4.99 21.17 -11.60
N ILE A 154 -6.16 20.50 -11.58
CA ILE A 154 -6.62 19.65 -10.48
C ILE A 154 -6.72 18.20 -10.95
N ALA A 155 -6.19 17.30 -10.15
CA ALA A 155 -6.38 15.86 -10.27
C ALA A 155 -7.26 15.37 -9.11
N SER A 156 -8.42 14.78 -9.43
CA SER A 156 -9.25 14.06 -8.46
C SER A 156 -8.82 12.60 -8.43
N ILE A 157 -8.43 12.11 -7.27
CA ILE A 157 -8.00 10.72 -7.06
C ILE A 157 -9.03 10.05 -6.18
N GLY A 158 -9.75 9.06 -6.72
CA GLY A 158 -10.47 8.09 -5.93
C GLY A 158 -9.56 6.89 -5.67
N TYR A 159 -9.51 6.36 -4.46
CA TYR A 159 -8.80 5.12 -4.19
C TYR A 159 -9.48 4.30 -3.11
N CYS A 160 -9.40 2.98 -3.25
CA CYS A 160 -10.01 2.06 -2.30
C CYS A 160 -9.13 0.85 -2.03
N ASP A 161 -9.21 0.31 -0.83
CA ASP A 161 -8.74 -1.03 -0.49
C ASP A 161 -9.95 -1.94 -0.30
N VAL A 162 -10.19 -2.81 -1.29
CA VAL A 162 -11.34 -3.72 -1.26
C VAL A 162 -11.25 -4.72 -0.10
N SER A 163 -10.03 -5.02 0.37
CA SER A 163 -9.81 -5.98 1.45
C SER A 163 -10.19 -5.46 2.83
N THR A 164 -10.13 -4.14 3.04
CA THR A 164 -10.48 -3.46 4.30
C THR A 164 -11.74 -2.62 4.19
N ALA A 165 -12.33 -2.54 2.99
CA ALA A 165 -13.46 -1.68 2.65
C ALA A 165 -13.17 -0.17 2.88
N GLU A 166 -11.91 0.26 2.81
CA GLU A 166 -11.56 1.67 2.82
C GLU A 166 -11.82 2.28 1.45
N PHE A 167 -12.50 3.44 1.39
CA PHE A 167 -12.76 4.16 0.16
C PHE A 167 -12.62 5.67 0.38
N ILE A 168 -11.68 6.29 -0.33
CA ILE A 168 -11.31 7.70 -0.14
C ILE A 168 -11.30 8.41 -1.48
N VAL A 169 -11.70 9.69 -1.47
CA VAL A 169 -11.57 10.59 -2.61
C VAL A 169 -10.93 11.90 -2.18
N ILE A 170 -10.03 12.42 -3.00
CA ILE A 170 -9.21 13.60 -2.73
C ILE A 170 -9.01 14.41 -4.00
N ASP A 171 -8.85 15.71 -3.85
CA ASP A 171 -8.39 16.61 -4.91
C ASP A 171 -6.98 17.09 -4.61
N VAL A 172 -6.14 17.07 -5.63
CA VAL A 172 -4.76 17.54 -5.54
C VAL A 172 -4.42 18.41 -6.74
N SER A 173 -3.56 19.39 -6.53
CA SER A 173 -2.94 20.09 -7.66
C SER A 173 -2.13 19.08 -8.49
N ILE A 174 -2.13 19.25 -9.80
CA ILE A 174 -1.38 18.40 -10.72
C ILE A 174 0.12 18.35 -10.36
N HIS A 175 0.65 19.43 -9.81
CA HIS A 175 2.04 19.50 -9.35
C HIS A 175 2.33 18.57 -8.16
N ASN A 176 1.32 18.25 -7.35
CA ASN A 176 1.43 17.36 -6.18
C ASN A 176 1.02 15.92 -6.50
N LEU A 177 0.56 15.64 -7.73
CA LEU A 177 0.05 14.32 -8.11
C LEU A 177 1.08 13.20 -7.90
N THR A 178 2.32 13.41 -8.29
CA THR A 178 3.39 12.42 -8.13
C THR A 178 3.70 12.13 -6.66
N SER A 179 3.70 13.16 -5.81
CA SER A 179 3.90 13.02 -4.37
C SER A 179 2.77 12.22 -3.73
N GLU A 180 1.54 12.47 -4.19
CA GLU A 180 0.37 11.78 -3.71
C GLU A 180 0.30 10.33 -4.16
N LEU A 181 0.62 10.05 -5.39
CA LEU A 181 0.76 8.67 -5.87
C LEU A 181 1.84 7.90 -5.09
N SER A 182 2.94 8.57 -4.74
CA SER A 182 3.98 7.98 -3.90
C SER A 182 3.47 7.69 -2.48
N ARG A 183 2.59 8.54 -1.92
CA ARG A 183 1.94 8.34 -0.63
C ARG A 183 0.96 7.16 -0.64
N ILE A 184 0.06 7.14 -1.60
CA ILE A 184 -0.96 6.08 -1.75
C ILE A 184 -0.30 4.76 -2.13
N ASN A 185 0.74 4.82 -2.97
CA ASN A 185 1.44 3.67 -3.56
C ASN A 185 0.46 2.61 -4.12
N PRO A 186 -0.42 3.00 -5.05
CA PRO A 186 -1.45 2.12 -5.56
C PRO A 186 -0.84 0.89 -6.24
N LYS A 187 -1.54 -0.25 -6.13
CA LYS A 187 -1.19 -1.48 -6.82
C LYS A 187 -1.70 -1.48 -8.26
N GLU A 188 -2.77 -0.75 -8.50
CA GLU A 188 -3.37 -0.61 -9.81
C GLU A 188 -3.96 0.79 -9.97
N ILE A 189 -3.79 1.41 -11.15
CA ILE A 189 -4.26 2.76 -11.46
C ILE A 189 -5.14 2.72 -12.70
N ILE A 190 -6.36 3.19 -12.60
CA ILE A 190 -7.31 3.31 -13.71
C ILE A 190 -7.19 4.71 -14.30
N LEU A 191 -6.86 4.78 -15.60
CA LEU A 191 -6.79 6.03 -16.37
C LEU A 191 -7.64 5.97 -17.61
N SER A 192 -8.08 7.14 -18.09
CA SER A 192 -8.76 7.26 -19.39
C SER A 192 -7.79 7.02 -20.55
N GLU A 193 -8.22 6.30 -21.58
CA GLU A 193 -7.47 6.13 -22.85
C GLU A 193 -7.10 7.46 -23.49
N SER A 194 -7.89 8.52 -23.31
CA SER A 194 -7.59 9.86 -23.83
C SER A 194 -6.27 10.43 -23.31
N LEU A 195 -5.82 10.03 -22.12
CA LEU A 195 -4.54 10.46 -21.55
C LEU A 195 -3.32 9.86 -22.28
N GLN A 196 -3.48 8.76 -23.04
CA GLN A 196 -2.37 8.15 -23.80
C GLN A 196 -1.78 9.08 -24.85
N HIS A 197 -2.53 10.08 -25.29
CA HIS A 197 -2.09 11.03 -26.32
C HIS A 197 -1.42 12.29 -25.73
N ASN A 198 -1.35 12.41 -24.40
CA ASN A 198 -0.75 13.56 -23.73
C ASN A 198 0.57 13.17 -23.04
N SER A 199 1.69 13.35 -23.74
CA SER A 199 3.01 12.95 -23.26
C SER A 199 3.44 13.65 -21.97
N SER A 200 3.04 14.92 -21.77
CA SER A 200 3.39 15.67 -20.55
C SER A 200 2.68 15.15 -19.31
N LEU A 201 1.41 14.75 -19.44
CA LEU A 201 0.68 14.12 -18.35
C LEU A 201 1.15 12.69 -18.09
N LEU A 202 1.51 11.94 -19.13
CA LEU A 202 2.03 10.58 -18.95
C LEU A 202 3.34 10.53 -18.18
N ALA A 203 4.19 11.54 -18.30
CA ALA A 203 5.44 11.65 -17.54
C ALA A 203 5.22 11.63 -16.02
N LEU A 204 4.06 12.11 -15.52
CA LEU A 204 3.70 12.07 -14.10
C LEU A 204 3.51 10.63 -13.57
N PHE A 205 3.28 9.68 -14.46
CA PHE A 205 3.02 8.29 -14.14
C PHE A 205 4.19 7.35 -14.50
N ASP A 206 5.36 7.88 -14.84
CA ASP A 206 6.49 7.08 -15.32
C ASP A 206 6.87 5.94 -14.37
N ASN A 207 6.86 6.19 -13.07
CA ASN A 207 7.13 5.19 -12.04
C ASN A 207 6.01 4.14 -11.86
N TYR A 208 4.87 4.31 -12.53
CA TYR A 208 3.67 3.48 -12.38
C TYR A 208 3.21 2.85 -13.68
N LYS A 209 3.99 2.94 -14.78
CA LYS A 209 3.59 2.47 -16.13
C LYS A 209 3.02 1.05 -16.14
N GLN A 210 3.62 0.13 -15.41
CA GLN A 210 3.18 -1.26 -15.34
C GLN A 210 1.86 -1.43 -14.58
N LYS A 211 1.56 -0.52 -13.63
CA LYS A 211 0.35 -0.56 -12.80
C LYS A 211 -0.87 0.11 -13.45
N ILE A 212 -0.71 0.73 -14.62
CA ILE A 212 -1.77 1.49 -15.28
C ILE A 212 -2.67 0.56 -16.07
N VAL A 213 -3.97 0.77 -15.89
CA VAL A 213 -5.03 0.15 -16.67
C VAL A 213 -5.83 1.24 -17.37
N TYR A 214 -5.73 1.27 -18.68
CA TYR A 214 -6.50 2.22 -19.46
C TYR A 214 -7.93 1.71 -19.67
N GLN A 215 -8.89 2.61 -19.49
CA GLN A 215 -10.31 2.38 -19.72
C GLN A 215 -10.85 3.40 -20.70
N VAL A 216 -11.91 3.03 -21.40
CA VAL A 216 -12.58 3.91 -22.37
C VAL A 216 -13.09 5.17 -21.68
N GLU A 217 -13.09 6.30 -22.36
CA GLU A 217 -13.44 7.61 -21.81
C GLU A 217 -14.82 7.64 -21.13
N SER A 218 -15.74 6.82 -21.61
CA SER A 218 -17.09 6.73 -21.03
C SER A 218 -17.12 6.32 -19.55
N TYR A 219 -16.09 5.65 -19.03
CA TYR A 219 -15.98 5.32 -17.59
C TYR A 219 -15.84 6.57 -16.71
N PHE A 220 -15.25 7.62 -17.29
CA PHE A 220 -14.95 8.87 -16.57
C PHE A 220 -15.99 9.96 -16.85
N SER A 221 -17.02 9.64 -17.62
CA SER A 221 -18.12 10.57 -17.90
C SER A 221 -18.97 10.80 -16.65
N PHE A 222 -19.15 12.07 -16.25
CA PHE A 222 -19.96 12.44 -15.08
C PHE A 222 -21.35 11.80 -15.08
N ASN A 223 -22.09 11.88 -16.19
CA ASN A 223 -23.45 11.34 -16.28
C ASN A 223 -23.51 9.83 -16.09
N LYS A 224 -22.51 9.10 -16.61
CA LYS A 224 -22.42 7.64 -16.40
C LYS A 224 -21.99 7.32 -14.97
N ALA A 225 -20.98 8.00 -14.46
CA ALA A 225 -20.49 7.85 -13.08
C ALA A 225 -21.62 8.08 -12.06
N GLN A 226 -22.41 9.13 -12.26
CA GLN A 226 -23.59 9.41 -11.43
C GLN A 226 -24.56 8.22 -11.38
N ARG A 227 -24.93 7.67 -12.54
CA ARG A 227 -25.83 6.50 -12.62
C ARG A 227 -25.20 5.26 -11.97
N VAL A 228 -23.91 5.02 -12.17
CA VAL A 228 -23.19 3.90 -11.56
C VAL A 228 -23.25 4.01 -10.04
N ILE A 229 -22.96 5.18 -9.49
CA ILE A 229 -22.99 5.45 -8.05
C ILE A 229 -24.40 5.27 -7.49
N GLN A 230 -25.42 5.85 -8.14
CA GLN A 230 -26.82 5.73 -7.72
C GLN A 230 -27.26 4.26 -7.70
N ASN A 231 -26.95 3.50 -8.75
CA ASN A 231 -27.32 2.07 -8.84
C ASN A 231 -26.54 1.23 -7.82
N TYR A 232 -25.25 1.53 -7.59
CA TYR A 232 -24.41 0.78 -6.67
C TYR A 232 -24.87 0.92 -5.22
N TYR A 233 -25.17 2.15 -4.80
CA TYR A 233 -25.63 2.45 -3.43
C TYR A 233 -27.14 2.43 -3.26
N GLU A 234 -27.92 2.25 -4.35
CA GLU A 234 -29.38 2.28 -4.34
C GLU A 234 -29.95 3.61 -3.81
N ILE A 235 -29.31 4.73 -4.19
CA ILE A 235 -29.66 6.10 -3.78
C ILE A 235 -30.29 6.89 -4.94
N VAL A 236 -31.16 7.84 -4.60
CA VAL A 236 -31.83 8.69 -5.58
C VAL A 236 -30.95 9.85 -6.06
N THR A 237 -30.21 10.47 -5.12
CA THR A 237 -29.34 11.62 -5.40
C THR A 237 -27.94 11.39 -4.85
N ILE A 238 -26.93 11.95 -5.53
CA ILE A 238 -25.51 11.86 -5.10
C ILE A 238 -25.28 12.67 -3.81
N ASP A 239 -26.06 13.71 -3.57
CA ASP A 239 -25.92 14.56 -2.39
C ASP A 239 -26.02 13.77 -1.06
N SER A 240 -26.64 12.57 -1.11
CA SER A 240 -26.68 11.63 0.02
C SER A 240 -25.30 11.10 0.44
N ILE A 241 -24.30 11.20 -0.44
CA ILE A 241 -22.92 10.72 -0.17
C ILE A 241 -22.04 11.85 0.36
N GLY A 242 -22.46 13.11 0.21
CA GLY A 242 -21.70 14.31 0.52
C GLY A 242 -21.50 15.22 -0.69
N SER A 243 -20.88 16.36 -0.50
CA SER A 243 -20.66 17.36 -1.56
C SER A 243 -19.47 16.97 -2.44
N LEU A 244 -19.64 15.96 -3.31
CA LEU A 244 -18.65 15.57 -4.31
C LEU A 244 -18.72 16.52 -5.52
N ASN A 245 -17.56 16.98 -6.00
CA ASN A 245 -17.48 17.73 -7.26
C ASN A 245 -17.56 16.77 -8.47
N SER A 246 -17.68 17.33 -9.68
CA SER A 246 -17.88 16.53 -10.91
C SER A 246 -16.72 15.57 -11.22
N THR A 247 -15.48 15.95 -10.94
CA THR A 247 -14.29 15.12 -11.18
C THR A 247 -14.13 14.04 -10.12
N GLN A 248 -14.49 14.32 -8.87
CA GLN A 248 -14.55 13.33 -7.79
C GLN A 248 -15.62 12.27 -8.08
N VAL A 249 -16.82 12.69 -8.52
CA VAL A 249 -17.89 11.77 -8.96
C VAL A 249 -17.39 10.87 -10.08
N SER A 250 -16.68 11.43 -11.06
CA SER A 250 -16.11 10.64 -12.16
C SER A 250 -15.06 9.63 -11.69
N ALA A 251 -14.19 10.00 -10.76
CA ALA A 251 -13.17 9.10 -10.20
C ALA A 251 -13.80 7.96 -9.38
N VAL A 252 -14.77 8.29 -8.52
CA VAL A 252 -15.54 7.29 -7.73
C VAL A 252 -16.30 6.35 -8.66
N GLY A 253 -17.02 6.88 -9.64
CA GLY A 253 -17.79 6.09 -10.60
C GLY A 253 -16.92 5.14 -11.42
N ALA A 254 -15.71 5.57 -11.82
CA ALA A 254 -14.76 4.74 -12.55
C ALA A 254 -14.30 3.53 -11.72
N ILE A 255 -14.03 3.70 -10.41
CA ILE A 255 -13.69 2.59 -9.50
C ILE A 255 -14.87 1.61 -9.41
N LEU A 256 -16.07 2.10 -9.14
CA LEU A 256 -17.23 1.25 -8.92
C LEU A 256 -17.61 0.47 -10.20
N GLU A 257 -17.54 1.09 -11.36
CA GLU A 257 -17.73 0.42 -12.66
C GLU A 257 -16.66 -0.65 -12.89
N TYR A 258 -15.39 -0.33 -12.62
CA TYR A 258 -14.31 -1.28 -12.74
C TYR A 258 -14.50 -2.49 -11.83
N LEU A 259 -14.82 -2.26 -10.56
CA LEU A 259 -15.07 -3.33 -9.58
C LEU A 259 -16.27 -4.20 -10.00
N SER A 260 -17.35 -3.60 -10.56
CA SER A 260 -18.52 -4.35 -11.03
C SER A 260 -18.20 -5.33 -12.15
N ILE A 261 -17.24 -4.97 -13.02
CA ILE A 261 -16.77 -5.83 -14.12
C ILE A 261 -15.82 -6.91 -13.63
N MET A 262 -14.94 -6.57 -12.68
CA MET A 262 -13.97 -7.53 -12.13
C MET A 262 -14.65 -8.57 -11.24
N GLN A 263 -15.79 -8.24 -10.62
CA GLN A 263 -16.52 -9.06 -9.65
C GLN A 263 -17.95 -9.37 -10.11
N LYS A 264 -18.13 -9.88 -11.32
CA LYS A 264 -19.40 -10.06 -12.04
C LYS A 264 -20.58 -10.63 -11.24
N HIS A 265 -20.33 -11.46 -10.24
CA HIS A 265 -21.37 -12.14 -9.45
C HIS A 265 -21.41 -11.74 -7.98
N SER A 266 -20.55 -10.81 -7.56
CA SER A 266 -20.50 -10.32 -6.18
C SER A 266 -21.27 -9.00 -6.06
N LYS A 267 -22.27 -8.96 -5.19
CA LYS A 267 -22.92 -7.71 -4.75
C LYS A 267 -22.06 -7.02 -3.66
N SER A 268 -20.78 -6.80 -3.96
CA SER A 268 -19.89 -6.13 -3.03
C SER A 268 -20.31 -4.68 -2.87
N LYS A 269 -20.60 -4.24 -1.67
CA LYS A 269 -20.90 -2.84 -1.36
C LYS A 269 -19.73 -2.26 -0.54
N LEU A 270 -18.85 -1.48 -1.19
CA LEU A 270 -17.95 -0.60 -0.50
C LEU A 270 -18.76 0.47 0.27
N PRO A 271 -18.26 0.97 1.41
CA PRO A 271 -18.89 2.11 2.08
C PRO A 271 -18.86 3.36 1.19
N PHE A 272 -19.56 4.40 1.60
CA PHE A 272 -19.50 5.70 0.92
C PHE A 272 -18.06 6.23 0.94
N PRO A 273 -17.60 6.86 -0.16
CA PRO A 273 -16.26 7.44 -0.21
C PRO A 273 -16.11 8.58 0.79
N GLN A 274 -15.02 8.56 1.55
CA GLN A 274 -14.68 9.64 2.46
C GLN A 274 -13.94 10.75 1.69
N ILE A 275 -14.42 11.97 1.82
CA ILE A 275 -13.74 13.15 1.25
C ILE A 275 -12.65 13.59 2.24
N VAL A 276 -11.40 13.60 1.81
CA VAL A 276 -10.27 14.01 2.64
C VAL A 276 -9.64 15.27 2.07
N SER A 277 -9.41 16.26 2.94
CA SER A 277 -8.65 17.46 2.61
C SER A 277 -7.20 17.31 3.05
N TYR A 278 -6.27 17.85 2.26
CA TYR A 278 -4.82 17.80 2.53
C TYR A 278 -4.34 18.79 3.56
N GLU A 279 -5.13 19.78 3.92
CA GLU A 279 -4.70 20.92 4.75
C GLU A 279 -4.15 20.50 6.13
N ASN A 280 -4.60 19.34 6.63
CA ASN A 280 -4.24 18.84 7.95
C ASN A 280 -3.03 17.87 7.94
N PHE A 281 -2.42 17.60 6.77
CA PHE A 281 -1.32 16.64 6.67
C PHE A 281 -0.05 17.29 6.14
N MET A 282 1.08 16.84 6.67
CA MET A 282 2.39 17.21 6.15
C MET A 282 2.62 16.58 4.76
N LEU A 283 2.85 17.41 3.76
CA LEU A 283 3.22 16.93 2.44
C LEU A 283 4.68 16.47 2.46
N ILE A 284 4.91 15.21 2.11
CA ILE A 284 6.24 14.64 1.89
C ILE A 284 6.34 14.30 0.41
N ASP A 285 7.27 14.90 -0.31
CA ASP A 285 7.43 14.65 -1.74
C ASP A 285 7.93 13.23 -2.03
N ALA A 286 7.78 12.78 -3.27
CA ALA A 286 8.14 11.41 -3.67
C ALA A 286 9.63 11.11 -3.46
N SER A 287 10.49 12.09 -3.73
CA SER A 287 11.94 11.98 -3.52
C SER A 287 12.27 11.85 -2.03
N ALA A 288 11.67 12.68 -1.16
CA ALA A 288 11.87 12.58 0.28
C ALA A 288 11.41 11.23 0.85
N ARG A 289 10.25 10.70 0.43
CA ARG A 289 9.79 9.37 0.86
C ARG A 289 10.79 8.27 0.54
N LYS A 290 11.34 8.30 -0.67
CA LYS A 290 12.34 7.35 -1.15
C LYS A 290 13.68 7.54 -0.43
N ASN A 291 14.17 8.78 -0.35
CA ASN A 291 15.46 9.11 0.25
C ASN A 291 15.52 8.86 1.76
N LEU A 292 14.41 9.06 2.46
CA LEU A 292 14.29 8.78 3.90
C LEU A 292 13.95 7.32 4.20
N GLU A 293 13.75 6.51 3.17
CA GLU A 293 13.44 5.08 3.30
C GLU A 293 12.29 4.81 4.29
N LEU A 294 11.18 5.54 4.15
CA LEU A 294 10.10 5.53 5.15
C LEU A 294 9.45 4.15 5.28
N THR A 295 9.00 3.56 4.17
CA THR A 295 8.27 2.28 4.16
C THR A 295 9.02 1.13 3.50
N SER A 296 10.03 1.45 2.68
CA SER A 296 10.93 0.52 2.03
C SER A 296 12.29 1.15 1.81
N THR A 297 13.34 0.35 1.74
CA THR A 297 14.70 0.81 1.39
C THR A 297 14.78 1.20 -0.07
N LEU A 298 15.86 1.87 -0.48
CA LEU A 298 16.15 2.18 -1.89
C LEU A 298 16.16 0.93 -2.78
N SER A 299 16.54 -0.23 -2.23
CA SER A 299 16.49 -1.53 -2.92
C SER A 299 15.10 -2.20 -2.90
N GLY A 300 14.06 -1.53 -2.39
CA GLY A 300 12.68 -2.05 -2.31
C GLY A 300 12.40 -3.02 -1.16
N ASN A 301 13.35 -3.26 -0.25
CA ASN A 301 13.16 -4.15 0.88
C ASN A 301 12.42 -3.46 2.02
N PHE A 302 11.54 -4.17 2.73
CA PHE A 302 10.91 -3.68 3.95
C PHE A 302 11.92 -3.54 5.09
N LYS A 303 12.73 -4.58 5.31
CA LYS A 303 13.75 -4.62 6.37
C LYS A 303 14.84 -3.58 6.12
N GLY A 304 15.03 -2.68 7.07
CA GLY A 304 15.96 -1.55 6.97
C GLY A 304 15.26 -0.21 6.72
N SER A 305 13.96 -0.19 6.43
CA SER A 305 13.17 1.03 6.37
C SER A 305 12.84 1.58 7.77
N LEU A 306 12.42 2.85 7.85
CA LEU A 306 11.95 3.44 9.10
C LEU A 306 10.78 2.66 9.69
N LEU A 307 9.79 2.30 8.86
CA LEU A 307 8.64 1.51 9.28
C LEU A 307 9.09 0.19 9.93
N SER A 308 10.06 -0.53 9.36
CA SER A 308 10.55 -1.79 9.93
C SER A 308 11.24 -1.64 11.30
N VAL A 309 11.62 -0.42 11.67
CA VAL A 309 12.25 -0.11 12.96
C VAL A 309 11.22 0.24 14.02
N ILE A 310 10.20 1.01 13.64
CA ILE A 310 9.17 1.50 14.56
C ILE A 310 7.95 0.58 14.66
N ASP A 311 7.81 -0.40 13.78
CA ASP A 311 6.71 -1.37 13.80
C ASP A 311 7.03 -2.52 14.75
N ALA A 312 6.47 -2.44 15.95
CA ALA A 312 6.36 -3.52 16.92
C ALA A 312 4.87 -3.77 17.27
N THR A 313 3.95 -3.40 16.37
CA THR A 313 2.52 -3.70 16.50
C THR A 313 2.30 -5.21 16.57
N VAL A 314 1.25 -5.63 17.25
CA VAL A 314 0.96 -7.06 17.46
C VAL A 314 -0.20 -7.56 16.61
N THR A 315 -0.89 -6.65 15.89
CA THR A 315 -1.98 -6.98 14.96
C THR A 315 -1.70 -6.48 13.54
N ASN A 316 -2.28 -7.15 12.55
CA ASN A 316 -2.16 -6.73 11.16
C ASN A 316 -2.85 -5.38 10.90
N GLN A 317 -4.00 -5.13 11.51
CA GLN A 317 -4.74 -3.86 11.40
C GLN A 317 -3.98 -2.71 12.08
N GLY A 318 -3.32 -2.93 13.21
CA GLY A 318 -2.43 -1.97 13.85
C GLY A 318 -1.23 -1.62 12.96
N GLY A 319 -0.60 -2.62 12.32
CA GLY A 319 0.48 -2.40 11.36
C GLY A 319 0.04 -1.56 10.16
N ARG A 320 -1.16 -1.80 9.59
CA ARG A 320 -1.73 -0.95 8.52
C ARG A 320 -1.97 0.48 8.99
N LEU A 321 -2.49 0.67 10.19
CA LEU A 321 -2.71 2.00 10.75
C LEU A 321 -1.39 2.74 10.99
N LEU A 322 -0.37 2.07 11.50
CA LEU A 322 0.98 2.63 11.67
C LEU A 322 1.59 3.03 10.31
N HIS A 323 1.45 2.19 9.31
CA HIS A 323 1.84 2.53 7.93
C HIS A 323 1.13 3.78 7.43
N LYS A 324 -0.18 3.91 7.69
CA LYS A 324 -0.97 5.09 7.35
C LYS A 324 -0.49 6.33 8.09
N PHE A 325 -0.24 6.25 9.40
CA PHE A 325 0.29 7.37 10.19
C PHE A 325 1.64 7.86 9.64
N LEU A 326 2.56 6.94 9.35
CA LEU A 326 3.86 7.27 8.77
C LEU A 326 3.73 7.89 7.37
N SER A 327 2.76 7.45 6.59
CA SER A 327 2.52 7.97 5.23
C SER A 327 1.82 9.32 5.22
N THR A 328 1.09 9.67 6.30
CA THR A 328 0.31 10.91 6.44
C THR A 328 0.54 11.56 7.81
N PRO A 329 1.76 12.08 8.10
CA PRO A 329 1.98 12.84 9.34
C PRO A 329 1.09 14.06 9.38
N LEU A 330 0.65 14.45 10.59
CA LEU A 330 -0.23 15.58 10.78
C LEU A 330 0.52 16.91 10.64
N ALA A 331 -0.18 17.96 10.20
CA ALA A 331 0.33 19.34 10.13
C ALA A 331 -0.45 20.32 11.02
N GLU A 332 -1.28 19.81 11.92
CA GLU A 332 -2.07 20.61 12.86
C GLU A 332 -1.63 20.33 14.31
N VAL A 333 -1.25 21.42 15.03
CA VAL A 333 -0.70 21.35 16.40
C VAL A 333 -1.61 20.60 17.37
N ASN A 334 -2.92 20.91 17.34
CA ASN A 334 -3.88 20.33 18.28
C ASN A 334 -4.02 18.82 18.08
N LEU A 335 -4.10 18.37 16.82
CA LEU A 335 -4.22 16.95 16.49
C LEU A 335 -2.95 16.17 16.85
N ILE A 336 -1.75 16.76 16.60
CA ILE A 336 -0.48 16.15 16.99
C ILE A 336 -0.40 16.02 18.51
N ASN A 337 -0.71 17.09 19.25
CA ASN A 337 -0.68 17.10 20.70
C ASN A 337 -1.69 16.11 21.30
N SER A 338 -2.87 15.95 20.69
CA SER A 338 -3.84 14.92 21.13
C SER A 338 -3.26 13.50 20.99
N ARG A 339 -2.57 13.21 19.88
CA ARG A 339 -1.87 11.92 19.73
C ARG A 339 -0.75 11.74 20.74
N LEU A 340 0.03 12.78 20.98
CA LEU A 340 1.10 12.76 21.99
C LEU A 340 0.55 12.54 23.40
N GLN A 341 -0.61 13.13 23.75
CA GLN A 341 -1.29 12.86 25.03
C GLN A 341 -1.69 11.39 25.19
N ILE A 342 -2.17 10.74 24.13
CA ILE A 342 -2.47 9.32 24.14
C ILE A 342 -1.18 8.51 24.36
N THR A 343 -0.11 8.86 23.63
CA THR A 343 1.19 8.21 23.81
C THR A 343 1.72 8.40 25.24
N ASP A 344 1.59 9.60 25.82
CA ASP A 344 1.95 9.91 27.21
C ASP A 344 1.20 9.01 28.20
N PHE A 345 -0.11 8.88 28.03
CA PHE A 345 -0.93 8.03 28.89
C PHE A 345 -0.41 6.59 28.93
N PHE A 346 -0.14 6.00 27.77
CA PHE A 346 0.41 4.65 27.71
C PHE A 346 1.87 4.58 28.18
N TYR A 347 2.68 5.58 27.90
CA TYR A 347 4.08 5.62 28.35
C TYR A 347 4.21 5.69 29.88
N GLN A 348 3.29 6.38 30.55
CA GLN A 348 3.25 6.45 32.01
C GLN A 348 2.71 5.18 32.65
N ASN A 349 2.02 4.30 31.88
CA ASN A 349 1.37 3.10 32.35
C ASN A 349 1.92 1.83 31.64
N LEU A 350 3.23 1.58 31.72
CA LEU A 350 3.87 0.48 30.99
C LEU A 350 3.33 -0.92 31.31
N GLN A 351 2.94 -1.16 32.58
CA GLN A 351 2.31 -2.45 32.96
C GLN A 351 0.95 -2.63 32.25
N LEU A 352 0.19 -1.56 32.08
CA LEU A 352 -1.05 -1.60 31.28
C LEU A 352 -0.72 -1.92 29.81
N VAL A 353 0.34 -1.33 29.27
CA VAL A 353 0.77 -1.58 27.88
C VAL A 353 1.09 -3.06 27.66
N GLU A 354 1.84 -3.68 28.57
CA GLU A 354 2.16 -5.12 28.48
C GLU A 354 0.90 -5.98 28.49
N ASN A 355 -0.01 -5.74 29.44
CA ASN A 355 -1.28 -6.48 29.53
C ASN A 355 -2.15 -6.29 28.28
N LEU A 356 -2.26 -5.05 27.78
CA LEU A 356 -3.03 -4.74 26.59
C LEU A 356 -2.42 -5.40 25.33
N ARG A 357 -1.11 -5.38 25.17
CA ARG A 357 -0.44 -6.02 24.03
C ARG A 357 -0.70 -7.52 23.99
N GLU A 358 -0.70 -8.21 25.13
CA GLU A 358 -1.04 -9.65 25.19
C GLU A 358 -2.51 -9.91 24.82
N LEU A 359 -3.44 -9.04 25.22
CA LEU A 359 -4.86 -9.16 24.84
C LEU A 359 -5.06 -8.85 23.33
N VAL A 360 -4.50 -7.75 22.87
CA VAL A 360 -4.63 -7.27 21.48
C VAL A 360 -4.02 -8.27 20.50
N LYS A 361 -2.95 -8.96 20.86
CA LYS A 361 -2.31 -10.02 20.06
C LYS A 361 -3.26 -11.18 19.73
N LEU A 362 -4.26 -11.42 20.58
CA LEU A 362 -5.28 -12.45 20.35
C LEU A 362 -6.41 -12.00 19.42
N VAL A 363 -6.47 -10.71 19.08
CA VAL A 363 -7.53 -10.16 18.22
C VAL A 363 -7.22 -10.50 16.75
N PRO A 364 -8.14 -11.18 16.06
CA PRO A 364 -8.03 -11.40 14.62
C PRO A 364 -8.19 -10.10 13.81
N ASP A 365 -7.99 -10.19 12.50
CA ASP A 365 -8.14 -9.04 11.60
C ASP A 365 -9.63 -8.72 11.33
N ILE A 366 -10.21 -7.88 12.19
CA ILE A 366 -11.62 -7.49 12.13
C ILE A 366 -11.94 -6.74 10.84
N GLU A 367 -11.07 -5.82 10.40
CA GLU A 367 -11.30 -4.99 9.23
C GLU A 367 -11.50 -5.87 7.98
N ARG A 368 -10.61 -6.83 7.76
CA ARG A 368 -10.70 -7.74 6.63
C ARG A 368 -11.84 -8.74 6.76
N ALA A 369 -12.11 -9.25 7.96
CA ALA A 369 -13.24 -10.13 8.20
C ALA A 369 -14.57 -9.39 7.92
N LEU A 370 -14.75 -8.19 8.44
CA LEU A 370 -15.92 -7.36 8.21
C LEU A 370 -16.08 -7.02 6.71
N SER A 371 -14.99 -6.65 6.03
CA SER A 371 -15.02 -6.39 4.60
C SER A 371 -15.51 -7.62 3.81
N ARG A 372 -14.98 -8.83 4.08
CA ARG A 372 -15.43 -10.05 3.39
C ARG A 372 -16.90 -10.36 3.63
N ILE A 373 -17.40 -10.09 4.83
CA ILE A 373 -18.82 -10.23 5.16
C ILE A 373 -19.67 -9.26 4.33
N LEU A 374 -19.27 -7.98 4.27
CA LEU A 374 -19.99 -6.94 3.54
C LEU A 374 -20.00 -7.18 2.02
N ILE A 375 -18.94 -7.76 1.47
CA ILE A 375 -18.85 -8.08 0.03
C ILE A 375 -19.40 -9.47 -0.31
N ALA A 376 -20.15 -10.10 0.60
CA ALA A 376 -20.78 -11.43 0.44
C ALA A 376 -19.78 -12.56 0.08
N LYS A 377 -18.57 -12.49 0.65
CA LYS A 377 -17.50 -13.50 0.55
C LYS A 377 -17.10 -14.06 1.91
N ALA A 378 -18.01 -14.00 2.87
CA ALA A 378 -17.78 -14.45 4.22
C ALA A 378 -17.44 -15.93 4.30
N LEU A 379 -16.42 -16.24 5.08
CA LEU A 379 -16.09 -17.57 5.53
C LEU A 379 -16.55 -17.76 6.98
N PRO A 380 -16.83 -18.98 7.45
CA PRO A 380 -17.16 -19.22 8.86
C PRO A 380 -16.16 -18.60 9.83
N LYS A 381 -14.87 -18.63 9.49
CA LYS A 381 -13.78 -18.04 10.27
C LYS A 381 -13.86 -16.50 10.39
N ASP A 382 -14.52 -15.84 9.45
CA ASP A 382 -14.73 -14.38 9.55
C ASP A 382 -15.70 -14.04 10.67
N LEU A 383 -16.76 -14.83 10.82
CA LEU A 383 -17.74 -14.67 11.91
C LEU A 383 -17.10 -14.99 13.27
N GLU A 384 -16.26 -16.03 13.32
CA GLU A 384 -15.45 -16.36 14.50
C GLU A 384 -14.52 -15.19 14.86
N SER A 385 -13.89 -14.56 13.88
CA SER A 385 -13.03 -13.39 14.09
C SER A 385 -13.81 -12.23 14.74
N ILE A 386 -15.03 -11.96 14.30
CA ILE A 386 -15.90 -10.96 14.93
C ILE A 386 -16.25 -11.38 16.36
N LYS A 387 -16.68 -12.64 16.59
CA LYS A 387 -17.00 -13.18 17.92
C LYS A 387 -15.83 -13.00 18.91
N ILE A 388 -14.64 -13.45 18.52
CA ILE A 388 -13.43 -13.35 19.36
C ILE A 388 -13.12 -11.90 19.69
N SER A 389 -13.20 -11.01 18.69
CA SER A 389 -12.89 -9.59 18.86
C SER A 389 -13.85 -8.88 19.82
N LEU A 390 -15.14 -9.17 19.75
CA LEU A 390 -16.13 -8.65 20.71
C LEU A 390 -15.83 -9.09 22.14
N LYS A 391 -15.45 -10.35 22.33
CA LYS A 391 -15.05 -10.88 23.65
C LYS A 391 -13.81 -10.19 24.21
N ILE A 392 -12.77 -10.05 23.37
CA ILE A 392 -11.50 -9.45 23.80
C ILE A 392 -11.67 -7.95 24.06
N ALA A 393 -12.52 -7.24 23.30
CA ALA A 393 -12.81 -5.83 23.52
C ALA A 393 -13.29 -5.54 24.95
N LEU A 394 -14.15 -6.40 25.49
CA LEU A 394 -14.59 -6.29 26.91
C LEU A 394 -13.43 -6.51 27.89
N SER A 395 -12.49 -7.40 27.56
CA SER A 395 -11.31 -7.63 28.40
C SER A 395 -10.35 -6.44 28.36
N ILE A 396 -10.16 -5.84 27.17
CA ILE A 396 -9.37 -4.61 26.97
C ILE A 396 -10.00 -3.48 27.80
N LYS A 397 -11.33 -3.31 27.72
CA LYS A 397 -12.02 -2.29 28.51
C LYS A 397 -11.81 -2.47 30.02
N LYS A 398 -11.88 -3.71 30.50
CA LYS A 398 -11.62 -4.02 31.93
C LYS A 398 -10.19 -3.65 32.34
N GLU A 399 -9.20 -3.88 31.49
CA GLU A 399 -7.83 -3.48 31.78
C GLU A 399 -7.68 -1.95 31.83
N LEU A 400 -8.30 -1.23 30.88
CA LEU A 400 -8.31 0.24 30.89
C LEU A 400 -8.99 0.81 32.15
N ASN A 401 -10.07 0.21 32.62
CA ASN A 401 -10.79 0.65 33.81
C ASN A 401 -10.00 0.44 35.13
N LYS A 402 -8.87 -0.28 35.10
CA LYS A 402 -7.96 -0.33 36.25
C LYS A 402 -7.24 0.98 36.51
N VAL A 403 -7.12 1.81 35.46
CA VAL A 403 -6.38 3.08 35.47
C VAL A 403 -7.31 4.26 35.25
N LEU A 404 -8.42 4.06 34.53
CA LEU A 404 -9.40 5.08 34.17
C LEU A 404 -10.69 4.91 35.00
N GLU A 405 -11.25 6.01 35.47
CA GLU A 405 -12.60 6.06 36.04
C GLU A 405 -13.63 6.17 34.91
N GLU A 406 -14.61 5.27 34.86
CA GLU A 406 -15.61 5.22 33.75
C GLU A 406 -16.38 6.54 33.58
N GLU A 407 -16.59 7.28 34.65
CA GLU A 407 -17.34 8.54 34.66
C GLU A 407 -16.49 9.74 34.21
N ASN A 408 -15.18 9.58 34.07
CA ASN A 408 -14.26 10.68 33.77
C ASN A 408 -13.19 10.28 32.74
N ILE A 409 -13.63 9.88 31.55
CA ILE A 409 -12.72 9.53 30.47
C ILE A 409 -12.14 10.81 29.84
N PRO A 410 -10.80 10.96 29.78
CA PRO A 410 -10.20 12.08 29.12
C PRO A 410 -10.61 12.18 27.64
N LYS A 411 -10.93 13.39 27.17
CA LYS A 411 -11.43 13.61 25.81
C LYS A 411 -10.54 12.99 24.72
N TYR A 412 -9.22 13.03 24.90
CA TYR A 412 -8.28 12.44 23.94
C TYR A 412 -8.31 10.90 23.89
N LEU A 413 -8.95 10.24 24.88
CA LEU A 413 -9.14 8.78 24.91
C LEU A 413 -10.55 8.33 24.48
N GLU A 414 -11.50 9.24 24.30
CA GLU A 414 -12.89 8.89 23.97
C GLU A 414 -13.00 8.03 22.71
N GLU A 415 -12.26 8.35 21.67
CA GLU A 415 -12.26 7.62 20.41
C GLU A 415 -11.75 6.16 20.57
N ILE A 416 -10.87 5.94 21.53
CA ILE A 416 -10.33 4.62 21.85
C ILE A 416 -11.26 3.86 22.78
N TYR A 417 -11.79 4.52 23.82
CA TYR A 417 -12.52 3.87 24.90
C TYR A 417 -13.98 3.57 24.55
N ASN A 418 -14.68 4.54 23.92
CA ASN A 418 -16.12 4.42 23.67
C ASN A 418 -16.50 3.23 22.77
N PRO A 419 -15.78 2.89 21.68
CA PRO A 419 -16.14 1.74 20.86
C PRO A 419 -15.93 0.37 21.52
N LEU A 420 -15.23 0.31 22.66
CA LEU A 420 -14.97 -0.94 23.40
C LEU A 420 -16.19 -1.47 24.19
N PHE A 421 -17.36 -0.86 24.04
CA PHE A 421 -18.58 -1.34 24.72
C PHE A 421 -19.07 -2.71 24.22
N GLY A 422 -18.58 -3.18 23.10
CA GLY A 422 -19.00 -4.47 22.55
C GLY A 422 -20.51 -4.50 22.27
N ASP A 423 -20.92 -5.41 21.43
CA ASP A 423 -22.34 -5.70 21.20
C ASP A 423 -22.64 -7.07 21.80
N ASN A 424 -23.09 -7.08 23.07
CA ASN A 424 -23.37 -8.33 23.78
C ASN A 424 -24.41 -9.18 23.06
N GLU A 425 -25.42 -8.54 22.46
CA GLU A 425 -26.46 -9.26 21.69
C GLU A 425 -25.85 -9.98 20.49
N LEU A 426 -24.96 -9.29 19.75
CA LEU A 426 -24.28 -9.90 18.61
C LEU A 426 -23.31 -10.98 19.06
N TYR A 427 -22.56 -10.74 20.16
CA TYR A 427 -21.68 -11.75 20.72
C TYR A 427 -22.44 -13.01 21.12
N ASP A 428 -23.52 -12.88 21.88
CA ASP A 428 -24.35 -14.01 22.35
C ASP A 428 -24.96 -14.76 21.15
N LEU A 429 -25.46 -14.06 20.14
CA LEU A 429 -25.97 -14.66 18.90
C LEU A 429 -24.89 -15.50 18.21
N LEU A 430 -23.67 -14.96 18.03
CA LEU A 430 -22.57 -15.68 17.41
C LEU A 430 -22.07 -16.84 18.28
N ASP A 431 -22.03 -16.67 19.59
CA ASP A 431 -21.60 -17.72 20.51
C ASP A 431 -22.59 -18.89 20.57
N LEU A 432 -23.89 -18.62 20.50
CA LEU A 432 -24.92 -19.65 20.41
C LEU A 432 -24.87 -20.43 19.10
N ALA A 433 -24.50 -19.72 17.98
CA ALA A 433 -24.53 -20.30 16.64
C ALA A 433 -23.25 -21.07 16.27
N LEU A 434 -22.07 -20.52 16.58
CA LEU A 434 -20.79 -21.00 16.04
C LEU A 434 -20.10 -21.99 16.98
N LEU A 435 -19.48 -23.02 16.41
CA LEU A 435 -18.52 -23.89 17.11
C LEU A 435 -17.24 -23.11 17.49
N ASP A 436 -16.47 -23.66 18.44
CA ASP A 436 -15.29 -22.98 18.97
C ASP A 436 -14.02 -23.20 18.15
N ASP A 437 -14.03 -24.14 17.17
CA ASP A 437 -12.90 -24.39 16.27
C ASP A 437 -13.43 -24.60 14.85
N LEU A 438 -13.23 -23.60 13.99
CA LEU A 438 -13.83 -23.57 12.67
C LEU A 438 -12.82 -23.87 11.55
N SER A 439 -13.24 -24.71 10.60
CA SER A 439 -12.50 -24.91 9.35
C SER A 439 -12.67 -23.71 8.39
N ASN A 440 -11.71 -23.54 7.49
CA ASN A 440 -11.75 -22.45 6.51
C ASN A 440 -12.75 -22.65 5.38
N SER A 441 -13.42 -23.82 5.29
CA SER A 441 -14.31 -24.16 4.17
C SER A 441 -15.77 -24.09 4.61
N ALA A 442 -16.51 -23.18 4.01
CA ALA A 442 -17.95 -23.07 4.18
C ALA A 442 -18.72 -24.18 3.45
N ASN A 443 -18.11 -24.80 2.43
CA ASN A 443 -18.80 -25.79 1.56
C ASN A 443 -18.91 -27.17 2.21
N ASP A 444 -18.03 -27.48 3.16
CA ASP A 444 -18.01 -28.78 3.83
C ASP A 444 -19.01 -28.85 4.99
N GLY A 445 -19.55 -27.69 5.42
CA GLY A 445 -20.45 -27.59 6.57
C GLY A 445 -19.75 -27.91 7.91
N GLY A 446 -20.53 -28.04 8.96
CA GLY A 446 -20.02 -28.44 10.28
C GLY A 446 -19.52 -27.32 11.15
N PHE A 447 -19.86 -26.07 10.87
CA PHE A 447 -19.43 -24.89 11.62
C PHE A 447 -20.50 -24.31 12.57
N ILE A 448 -21.78 -24.71 12.42
CA ILE A 448 -22.87 -24.30 13.29
C ILE A 448 -23.05 -25.32 14.43
N LYS A 449 -23.32 -24.87 15.65
CA LYS A 449 -23.69 -25.74 16.78
C LYS A 449 -24.98 -26.49 16.50
N SER A 450 -25.04 -27.79 16.80
CA SER A 450 -26.24 -28.59 16.56
C SER A 450 -27.45 -28.08 17.36
N SER A 451 -27.23 -27.53 18.55
CA SER A 451 -28.24 -26.93 19.40
C SER A 451 -28.85 -25.63 18.89
N TYR A 452 -28.26 -25.00 17.84
CA TYR A 452 -28.77 -23.75 17.30
C TYR A 452 -30.04 -23.92 16.47
N SER A 453 -30.20 -25.06 15.78
CA SER A 453 -31.36 -25.36 14.93
C SER A 453 -31.80 -26.80 15.10
N THR A 454 -33.03 -27.02 15.50
CA THR A 454 -33.63 -28.36 15.63
C THR A 454 -33.60 -29.18 14.35
N LYS A 455 -33.81 -28.51 13.20
CA LYS A 455 -33.68 -29.15 11.87
C LYS A 455 -32.24 -29.62 11.58
N LEU A 456 -31.25 -28.84 11.95
CA LEU A 456 -29.85 -29.18 11.77
C LEU A 456 -29.47 -30.37 12.65
N GLU A 457 -29.94 -30.38 13.89
CA GLU A 457 -29.76 -31.49 14.83
C GLU A 457 -30.38 -32.78 14.30
N GLU A 458 -31.60 -32.73 13.80
CA GLU A 458 -32.28 -33.89 13.17
C GLU A 458 -31.49 -34.45 11.98
N LEU A 459 -31.02 -33.58 11.09
CA LEU A 459 -30.22 -33.96 9.92
C LEU A 459 -28.87 -34.57 10.34
N ARG A 460 -28.19 -34.03 11.32
CA ARG A 460 -26.93 -34.61 11.84
C ARG A 460 -27.15 -35.93 12.56
N ASN A 461 -28.22 -36.06 13.31
CA ASN A 461 -28.61 -37.31 13.95
C ASN A 461 -28.91 -38.39 12.88
N LEU A 462 -29.58 -38.04 11.79
CA LEU A 462 -29.78 -38.95 10.65
C LEU A 462 -28.46 -39.40 10.04
N ILE A 463 -27.50 -38.50 9.86
CA ILE A 463 -26.17 -38.81 9.32
C ILE A 463 -25.42 -39.75 10.29
N HIS A 464 -25.41 -39.43 11.59
CA HIS A 464 -24.77 -40.24 12.61
C HIS A 464 -25.40 -41.63 12.76
N ASN A 465 -26.74 -41.72 12.81
CA ASN A 465 -27.46 -42.97 12.87
C ASN A 465 -27.22 -43.82 11.62
N SER A 466 -27.18 -43.20 10.42
CA SER A 466 -26.84 -43.89 9.18
C SER A 466 -25.42 -44.45 9.19
N SER A 467 -24.46 -43.77 9.78
CA SER A 467 -23.11 -44.31 9.96
C SER A 467 -23.06 -45.51 10.90
N ASN A 468 -23.82 -45.49 11.97
CA ASN A 468 -23.98 -46.64 12.86
C ASN A 468 -24.65 -47.85 12.15
N PHE A 469 -25.66 -47.58 11.33
CA PHE A 469 -26.29 -48.61 10.50
C PHE A 469 -25.30 -49.22 9.48
N ILE A 470 -24.39 -48.47 8.90
CA ILE A 470 -23.34 -48.99 8.01
C ILE A 470 -22.42 -49.94 8.77
N GLU A 471 -22.02 -49.60 9.99
CA GLU A 471 -21.22 -50.52 10.80
C GLU A 471 -22.02 -51.80 11.17
N GLN A 472 -23.31 -51.72 11.46
CA GLN A 472 -24.18 -52.86 11.70
C GLN A 472 -24.31 -53.74 10.43
N LEU A 473 -24.58 -53.14 9.26
CA LEU A 473 -24.61 -53.83 7.98
C LEU A 473 -23.29 -54.51 7.66
N LYS A 474 -22.16 -53.89 7.96
CA LYS A 474 -20.83 -54.49 7.78
C LYS A 474 -20.66 -55.75 8.64
N LEU A 475 -21.11 -55.74 9.90
CA LEU A 475 -21.09 -56.89 10.78
C LEU A 475 -22.03 -57.98 10.26
N GLN A 476 -23.25 -57.65 9.84
CA GLN A 476 -24.22 -58.55 9.25
C GLN A 476 -23.70 -59.22 7.98
N TYR A 477 -23.14 -58.45 7.05
CA TYR A 477 -22.56 -58.99 5.80
C TYR A 477 -21.34 -59.87 6.06
N ARG A 478 -20.54 -59.60 7.11
CA ARG A 478 -19.45 -60.50 7.53
C ARG A 478 -19.97 -61.81 8.04
N GLN A 479 -21.07 -61.82 8.81
CA GLN A 479 -21.71 -63.04 9.30
C GLN A 479 -22.32 -63.84 8.15
N GLU A 480 -23.09 -63.19 7.28
CA GLU A 480 -23.78 -63.85 6.16
C GLU A 480 -22.82 -64.44 5.13
N THR A 481 -21.73 -63.72 4.84
CA THR A 481 -20.74 -64.21 3.85
C THR A 481 -19.63 -65.07 4.44
N CYS A 482 -19.53 -65.15 5.76
CA CYS A 482 -18.41 -65.77 6.47
C CYS A 482 -17.03 -65.20 6.04
N ILE A 483 -16.98 -63.89 5.71
CA ILE A 483 -15.75 -63.21 5.30
C ILE A 483 -15.43 -62.12 6.32
N GLU A 484 -14.54 -62.39 7.27
CA GLU A 484 -14.15 -61.43 8.32
C GLU A 484 -13.44 -60.19 7.76
N THR A 485 -12.75 -60.35 6.62
CA THR A 485 -11.98 -59.25 5.98
C THR A 485 -12.83 -58.34 5.11
N LEU A 486 -14.17 -58.55 5.06
CA LEU A 486 -15.09 -57.69 4.30
C LEU A 486 -15.05 -56.28 4.82
N LYS A 487 -14.91 -55.30 3.94
CA LYS A 487 -14.90 -53.86 4.24
C LYS A 487 -16.00 -53.16 3.44
N ILE A 488 -16.64 -52.18 4.05
CA ILE A 488 -17.45 -51.21 3.31
C ILE A 488 -16.56 -49.96 3.12
N CYS A 489 -16.35 -49.56 1.86
CA CYS A 489 -15.51 -48.46 1.45
C CYS A 489 -16.34 -47.47 0.64
N HIS A 490 -15.87 -46.24 0.54
CA HIS A 490 -16.47 -45.17 -0.27
C HIS A 490 -15.45 -44.64 -1.27
N ASN A 491 -15.88 -44.34 -2.50
CA ASN A 491 -15.12 -43.49 -3.42
C ASN A 491 -16.06 -42.59 -4.22
N ASN A 492 -15.51 -41.52 -4.82
CA ASN A 492 -16.30 -40.49 -5.52
C ASN A 492 -16.95 -41.00 -6.82
N VAL A 493 -16.53 -42.14 -7.40
CA VAL A 493 -17.04 -42.66 -8.68
C VAL A 493 -18.20 -43.64 -8.47
N TRP A 494 -18.07 -44.51 -7.46
CA TRP A 494 -18.99 -45.65 -7.23
C TRP A 494 -19.84 -45.47 -5.97
N GLY A 495 -19.59 -44.44 -5.17
CA GLY A 495 -20.22 -44.27 -3.87
C GLY A 495 -19.73 -45.29 -2.86
N MET A 496 -20.65 -45.78 -2.02
CA MET A 496 -20.35 -46.84 -1.06
C MET A 496 -20.36 -48.22 -1.73
N PHE A 497 -19.35 -49.03 -1.43
CA PHE A 497 -19.22 -50.38 -1.94
C PHE A 497 -18.61 -51.33 -0.93
N ILE A 498 -18.95 -52.63 -1.08
CA ILE A 498 -18.40 -53.69 -0.29
C ILE A 498 -17.16 -54.21 -1.02
N GLU A 499 -16.02 -54.17 -0.35
CA GLU A 499 -14.75 -54.63 -0.91
C GLU A 499 -14.35 -55.98 -0.27
N VAL A 500 -14.11 -56.96 -1.09
CA VAL A 500 -13.70 -58.31 -0.70
C VAL A 500 -12.48 -58.72 -1.52
N SER A 501 -11.49 -59.36 -0.89
CA SER A 501 -10.31 -59.86 -1.60
C SER A 501 -10.70 -60.83 -2.70
N SER A 502 -9.99 -60.83 -3.84
CA SER A 502 -10.27 -61.70 -4.98
C SER A 502 -10.28 -63.17 -4.59
N LYS A 503 -9.52 -63.57 -3.56
CA LYS A 503 -9.50 -64.95 -3.03
C LYS A 503 -10.80 -65.40 -2.36
N ASN A 504 -11.56 -64.46 -1.77
CA ASN A 504 -12.78 -64.74 -1.04
C ASN A 504 -14.06 -64.38 -1.81
N ALA A 505 -13.93 -63.77 -2.99
CA ALA A 505 -15.07 -63.31 -3.77
C ALA A 505 -16.03 -64.46 -4.18
N HIS A 506 -15.53 -65.68 -4.37
CA HIS A 506 -16.32 -66.83 -4.70
C HIS A 506 -17.29 -67.26 -3.56
N LYS A 507 -17.10 -66.84 -2.34
CA LYS A 507 -18.00 -67.09 -1.19
C LYS A 507 -19.27 -66.19 -1.25
N ILE A 508 -19.30 -65.19 -2.08
CA ILE A 508 -20.48 -64.37 -2.26
C ILE A 508 -21.34 -64.95 -3.35
N THR A 509 -22.34 -65.83 -2.99
CA THR A 509 -23.24 -66.49 -3.90
C THR A 509 -24.67 -65.93 -3.88
N ASP A 510 -25.00 -65.08 -2.91
CA ASP A 510 -26.32 -64.50 -2.76
C ASP A 510 -26.55 -63.36 -3.77
N SER A 511 -27.66 -63.44 -4.49
CA SER A 511 -28.08 -62.50 -5.54
C SER A 511 -28.29 -61.00 -5.04
N LYS A 512 -28.39 -60.78 -3.71
CA LYS A 512 -28.47 -59.43 -3.14
C LYS A 512 -27.18 -58.64 -3.31
N PHE A 513 -26.00 -59.29 -3.47
CA PHE A 513 -24.73 -58.67 -3.72
C PHE A 513 -24.51 -58.43 -5.22
N VAL A 514 -24.80 -57.24 -5.67
CA VAL A 514 -24.64 -56.87 -7.09
C VAL A 514 -23.17 -56.52 -7.35
N HIS A 515 -22.56 -57.23 -8.32
CA HIS A 515 -21.18 -57.00 -8.73
C HIS A 515 -21.05 -55.59 -9.38
N LYS A 516 -20.07 -54.80 -8.95
CA LYS A 516 -19.76 -53.49 -9.55
C LYS A 516 -18.45 -53.47 -10.33
N GLN A 517 -17.38 -54.03 -9.77
CA GLN A 517 -16.05 -53.95 -10.38
C GLN A 517 -15.13 -55.05 -9.83
N THR A 518 -14.28 -55.58 -10.71
CA THR A 518 -13.15 -56.46 -10.32
C THR A 518 -11.84 -55.68 -10.54
N THR A 519 -11.01 -55.66 -9.50
CA THR A 519 -9.63 -55.13 -9.55
C THR A 519 -8.66 -56.31 -9.40
N THR A 520 -7.36 -56.09 -9.60
CA THR A 520 -6.33 -57.15 -9.46
C THR A 520 -6.30 -57.79 -8.08
N THR A 521 -6.67 -57.07 -7.04
CA THR A 521 -6.56 -57.50 -5.64
C THR A 521 -7.89 -57.69 -4.93
N ALA A 522 -8.98 -57.09 -5.42
CA ALA A 522 -10.29 -57.12 -4.76
C ALA A 522 -11.46 -57.08 -5.75
N VAL A 523 -12.60 -57.61 -5.32
CA VAL A 523 -13.88 -57.52 -6.03
C VAL A 523 -14.81 -56.63 -5.23
N ARG A 524 -15.53 -55.76 -5.94
CA ARG A 524 -16.42 -54.75 -5.36
C ARG A 524 -17.88 -55.09 -5.66
N PHE A 525 -18.69 -55.08 -4.62
CA PHE A 525 -20.11 -55.36 -4.67
C PHE A 525 -20.90 -54.20 -4.06
N THR A 526 -22.20 -54.17 -4.30
CA THR A 526 -23.15 -53.28 -3.62
C THR A 526 -24.42 -54.05 -3.33
N THR A 527 -25.25 -53.53 -2.43
CA THR A 527 -26.60 -54.02 -2.17
C THR A 527 -27.61 -52.89 -2.25
N THR A 528 -28.89 -53.25 -2.48
CA THR A 528 -29.98 -52.22 -2.52
C THR A 528 -30.12 -51.50 -1.18
N GLU A 529 -29.89 -52.15 -0.04
CA GLU A 529 -29.92 -51.57 1.28
C GLU A 529 -28.81 -50.54 1.48
N LEU A 530 -27.57 -50.91 1.07
CA LEU A 530 -26.42 -50.01 1.17
C LEU A 530 -26.59 -48.75 0.28
N GLN A 531 -27.15 -48.93 -0.93
CA GLN A 531 -27.46 -47.81 -1.84
C GLN A 531 -28.55 -46.88 -1.28
N ALA A 532 -29.62 -47.48 -0.72
CA ALA A 532 -30.70 -46.65 -0.11
C ALA A 532 -30.21 -45.88 1.10
N LEU A 533 -29.32 -46.47 1.93
CA LEU A 533 -28.72 -45.79 3.09
C LEU A 533 -27.76 -44.70 2.66
N GLU A 534 -26.95 -44.94 1.65
CA GLU A 534 -26.05 -43.92 1.04
C GLU A 534 -26.84 -42.74 0.50
N ALA A 535 -27.91 -42.97 -0.26
CA ALA A 535 -28.75 -41.93 -0.79
C ALA A 535 -29.37 -41.05 0.31
N LYS A 536 -29.87 -41.70 1.39
CA LYS A 536 -30.38 -40.98 2.58
C LYS A 536 -29.31 -40.10 3.24
N MET A 537 -28.10 -40.66 3.42
CA MET A 537 -26.98 -39.97 4.05
C MET A 537 -26.47 -38.80 3.21
N LEU A 538 -26.39 -38.97 1.90
CA LEU A 538 -25.98 -37.93 0.96
C LEU A 538 -27.01 -36.78 0.94
N ASN A 539 -28.30 -37.12 0.86
CA ASN A 539 -29.38 -36.12 0.93
C ASN A 539 -29.34 -35.35 2.27
N ALA A 540 -29.19 -36.06 3.40
CA ALA A 540 -29.08 -35.38 4.70
C ALA A 540 -27.87 -34.49 4.80
N LYS A 541 -26.72 -34.89 4.29
CA LYS A 541 -25.51 -34.06 4.23
C LYS A 541 -25.72 -32.80 3.36
N THR A 542 -26.31 -32.95 2.18
CA THR A 542 -26.60 -31.82 1.30
C THR A 542 -27.57 -30.83 1.90
N MET A 543 -28.65 -31.36 2.57
CA MET A 543 -29.62 -30.49 3.26
C MET A 543 -29.03 -29.80 4.48
N ALA A 544 -28.17 -30.49 5.25
CA ALA A 544 -27.47 -29.89 6.36
C ALA A 544 -26.52 -28.76 5.91
N ALA A 545 -25.74 -28.99 4.86
CA ALA A 545 -24.86 -27.97 4.31
C ALA A 545 -25.63 -26.76 3.75
N ALA A 546 -26.76 -27.00 3.06
CA ALA A 546 -27.61 -25.91 2.57
C ALA A 546 -28.22 -25.10 3.73
N LEU A 547 -28.71 -25.76 4.79
CA LEU A 547 -29.23 -25.07 5.97
C LEU A 547 -28.13 -24.26 6.70
N GLU A 548 -26.93 -24.80 6.81
CA GLU A 548 -25.80 -24.05 7.40
C GLU A 548 -25.43 -22.81 6.55
N GLN A 549 -25.54 -22.87 5.22
CA GLN A 549 -25.37 -21.71 4.36
C GLN A 549 -26.46 -20.66 4.54
N GLU A 550 -27.72 -21.06 4.75
CA GLU A 550 -28.81 -20.15 5.09
C GLU A 550 -28.55 -19.45 6.42
N ILE A 551 -28.15 -20.20 7.45
CA ILE A 551 -27.81 -19.66 8.76
C ILE A 551 -26.62 -18.71 8.66
N LEU A 552 -25.59 -19.07 7.89
CA LEU A 552 -24.44 -18.19 7.64
C LEU A 552 -24.86 -16.85 7.03
N ALA A 553 -25.75 -16.88 6.04
CA ALA A 553 -26.28 -15.66 5.42
C ALA A 553 -27.09 -14.79 6.40
N GLU A 554 -27.88 -15.41 7.29
CA GLU A 554 -28.60 -14.70 8.36
C GLU A 554 -27.64 -14.03 9.36
N LEU A 555 -26.62 -14.73 9.82
CA LEU A 555 -25.59 -14.20 10.71
C LEU A 555 -24.79 -13.06 10.04
N CYS A 556 -24.42 -13.22 8.77
CA CYS A 556 -23.79 -12.17 7.99
C CYS A 556 -24.66 -10.91 7.88
N LYS A 557 -25.97 -11.08 7.72
CA LYS A 557 -26.91 -9.96 7.69
C LYS A 557 -26.96 -9.26 9.05
N ALA A 558 -27.00 -10.00 10.17
CA ALA A 558 -26.97 -9.42 11.51
C ALA A 558 -25.69 -8.60 11.75
N ILE A 559 -24.51 -9.13 11.34
CA ILE A 559 -23.23 -8.41 11.41
C ILE A 559 -23.25 -7.15 10.53
N SER A 560 -23.79 -7.24 9.31
CA SER A 560 -23.86 -6.11 8.36
C SER A 560 -24.69 -4.95 8.89
N LEU A 561 -25.76 -5.21 9.62
CA LEU A 561 -26.58 -4.18 10.28
C LEU A 561 -25.82 -3.41 11.37
N LYS A 562 -24.78 -4.00 11.93
CA LYS A 562 -23.94 -3.43 13.00
C LYS A 562 -22.53 -3.04 12.50
N SER A 563 -22.34 -3.00 11.19
CA SER A 563 -21.03 -2.79 10.54
C SER A 563 -20.33 -1.50 10.96
N GLU A 564 -21.06 -0.40 11.18
CA GLU A 564 -20.49 0.87 11.63
C GLU A 564 -19.87 0.74 13.03
N LYS A 565 -20.59 0.12 13.97
CA LYS A 565 -20.07 -0.13 15.33
C LYS A 565 -18.84 -1.02 15.31
N LEU A 566 -18.86 -2.08 14.50
CA LEU A 566 -17.73 -2.99 14.34
C LEU A 566 -16.52 -2.30 13.68
N SER A 567 -16.75 -1.39 12.74
CA SER A 567 -15.69 -0.58 12.15
C SER A 567 -15.04 0.36 13.17
N HIS A 568 -15.86 1.01 14.03
CA HIS A 568 -15.33 1.82 15.13
C HIS A 568 -14.55 0.99 16.15
N LEU A 569 -15.03 -0.22 16.46
CA LEU A 569 -14.31 -1.16 17.33
C LEU A 569 -12.95 -1.55 16.73
N ALA A 570 -12.91 -1.91 15.43
CA ALA A 570 -11.69 -2.24 14.72
C ALA A 570 -10.68 -1.07 14.76
N LYS A 571 -11.16 0.15 14.52
CA LYS A 571 -10.36 1.37 14.60
C LYS A 571 -9.82 1.60 16.00
N SER A 572 -10.64 1.44 17.03
CA SER A 572 -10.24 1.57 18.44
C SER A 572 -9.12 0.59 18.79
N ILE A 573 -9.28 -0.69 18.45
CA ILE A 573 -8.25 -1.72 18.71
C ILE A 573 -6.95 -1.41 17.96
N SER A 574 -7.05 -0.95 16.71
CA SER A 574 -5.89 -0.53 15.91
C SER A 574 -5.16 0.67 16.53
N LEU A 575 -5.91 1.65 17.07
CA LEU A 575 -5.34 2.79 17.79
C LEU A 575 -4.64 2.35 19.08
N ILE A 576 -5.24 1.45 19.85
CA ILE A 576 -4.62 0.89 21.07
C ILE A 576 -3.29 0.21 20.69
N ASP A 577 -3.28 -0.62 19.65
CA ASP A 577 -2.07 -1.32 19.22
C ASP A 577 -0.96 -0.32 18.81
N VAL A 578 -1.29 0.71 18.02
CA VAL A 578 -0.32 1.72 17.57
C VAL A 578 0.20 2.57 18.75
N PHE A 579 -0.66 3.05 19.66
CA PHE A 579 -0.18 3.87 20.76
C PHE A 579 0.54 3.07 21.85
N CYS A 580 0.12 1.83 22.11
CA CYS A 580 0.91 0.89 22.92
C CYS A 580 2.27 0.60 22.26
N ASN A 581 2.34 0.47 20.95
CA ASN A 581 3.58 0.34 20.20
C ASN A 581 4.45 1.58 20.38
N PHE A 582 3.90 2.82 20.25
CA PHE A 582 4.67 4.04 20.45
C PHE A 582 5.24 4.13 21.87
N ALA A 583 4.45 3.79 22.90
CA ALA A 583 4.92 3.76 24.26
C ALA A 583 6.04 2.72 24.47
N TYR A 584 5.84 1.51 23.93
CA TYR A 584 6.80 0.41 24.03
C TYR A 584 8.15 0.75 23.40
N ILE A 585 8.16 1.21 22.12
CA ILE A 585 9.42 1.56 21.45
C ILE A 585 10.08 2.77 22.09
N SER A 586 9.30 3.72 22.60
CA SER A 586 9.82 4.91 23.26
C SER A 586 10.56 4.56 24.55
N HIS A 587 10.06 3.60 25.30
CA HIS A 587 10.72 3.08 26.50
C HIS A 587 11.96 2.25 26.13
N GLU A 588 11.83 1.32 25.18
CA GLU A 588 12.90 0.41 24.76
C GLU A 588 14.13 1.17 24.21
N TYR A 589 13.90 2.25 23.43
CA TYR A 589 14.97 3.00 22.78
C TYR A 589 15.26 4.35 23.44
N ASN A 590 14.74 4.63 24.63
CA ASN A 590 14.93 5.89 25.34
C ASN A 590 14.63 7.12 24.46
N TYR A 591 13.42 7.16 23.86
CA TYR A 591 12.94 8.32 23.13
C TYR A 591 12.32 9.34 24.07
N CYS A 592 12.39 10.61 23.73
CA CYS A 592 11.79 11.70 24.50
C CYS A 592 10.50 12.21 23.88
N ARG A 593 9.61 12.74 24.70
CA ARG A 593 8.40 13.46 24.25
C ARG A 593 8.80 14.74 23.54
N PRO A 594 8.41 14.96 22.27
CA PRO A 594 8.63 16.23 21.59
C PRO A 594 7.62 17.28 22.06
N GLU A 595 8.06 18.52 22.14
CA GLU A 595 7.23 19.72 22.29
C GLU A 595 6.86 20.25 20.91
N ILE A 596 5.56 20.29 20.58
CA ILE A 596 5.07 20.73 19.27
C ILE A 596 4.46 22.12 19.42
N THR A 597 4.97 23.08 18.62
CA THR A 597 4.58 24.47 18.68
C THR A 597 4.01 24.97 17.34
N SER A 598 3.31 26.11 17.36
CA SER A 598 2.78 26.74 16.15
C SER A 598 3.77 27.68 15.46
N ASP A 599 4.86 28.04 16.14
CA ASP A 599 5.93 28.89 15.64
C ASP A 599 6.93 28.13 14.74
N LEU A 600 8.09 28.73 14.48
CA LEU A 600 9.16 28.11 13.69
C LEU A 600 10.27 27.49 14.55
N ALA A 601 10.01 27.24 15.83
CA ALA A 601 10.99 26.63 16.72
C ALA A 601 11.50 25.30 16.13
N PHE A 602 12.80 25.07 16.23
CA PHE A 602 13.42 23.80 15.82
C PHE A 602 14.69 23.62 16.64
N ASN A 603 14.55 22.97 17.75
CA ASN A 603 15.66 22.71 18.67
C ASN A 603 15.65 21.26 19.08
N ILE A 604 16.61 20.49 18.60
CA ILE A 604 16.82 19.07 18.89
C ILE A 604 18.15 18.94 19.60
N VAL A 605 18.13 18.38 20.81
CA VAL A 605 19.33 18.13 21.62
C VAL A 605 19.63 16.64 21.62
N ASN A 606 20.88 16.28 21.34
CA ASN A 606 21.34 14.89 21.26
C ASN A 606 20.43 13.99 20.38
N GLY A 607 20.04 14.48 19.20
CA GLY A 607 19.29 13.73 18.24
C GLY A 607 20.05 12.51 17.73
N ARG A 608 19.31 11.42 17.44
CA ARG A 608 19.84 10.13 16.97
C ARG A 608 19.05 9.65 15.75
N HIS A 609 19.66 8.82 14.93
CA HIS A 609 18.97 8.28 13.73
C HIS A 609 18.36 6.93 14.06
N ALA A 610 17.04 6.84 14.18
CA ALA A 610 16.29 5.64 14.61
C ALA A 610 16.74 4.33 13.91
N VAL A 611 16.93 4.37 12.60
CA VAL A 611 17.29 3.16 11.83
C VAL A 611 18.76 2.79 12.05
N ILE A 612 19.68 3.75 11.93
CA ILE A 612 21.11 3.50 12.02
C ILE A 612 21.48 3.12 13.45
N GLU A 613 20.91 3.77 14.44
CA GLU A 613 21.13 3.43 15.86
C GLU A 613 20.79 1.96 16.12
N LYS A 614 19.61 1.48 15.68
CA LYS A 614 19.21 0.06 15.83
C LYS A 614 20.17 -0.91 15.14
N LEU A 615 20.73 -0.52 14.00
CA LEU A 615 21.69 -1.34 13.25
C LEU A 615 23.06 -1.40 13.93
N ILE A 616 23.52 -0.27 14.48
CA ILE A 616 24.82 -0.15 15.17
C ILE A 616 24.77 -0.82 16.54
N THR A 617 23.69 -0.65 17.29
CA THR A 617 23.49 -1.30 18.59
C THR A 617 23.57 -2.83 18.48
N LYS A 618 23.10 -3.42 17.37
CA LYS A 618 23.29 -4.86 17.10
C LYS A 618 24.74 -5.29 16.94
N LYS A 619 25.65 -4.34 16.64
CA LYS A 619 27.10 -4.57 16.54
C LYS A 619 27.85 -4.18 17.82
N HIS A 620 27.14 -3.87 18.90
CA HIS A 620 27.70 -3.39 20.18
C HIS A 620 28.46 -2.06 20.08
N GLU A 621 28.12 -1.22 19.11
CA GLU A 621 28.66 0.13 18.95
C GLU A 621 27.62 1.17 19.38
N SER A 622 28.09 2.34 19.85
CA SER A 622 27.21 3.45 20.25
C SER A 622 27.04 4.47 19.13
N PHE A 623 25.80 4.95 18.93
CA PHE A 623 25.51 6.02 17.98
C PHE A 623 25.97 7.38 18.53
N ILE A 624 26.64 8.19 17.71
CA ILE A 624 27.04 9.54 18.09
C ILE A 624 25.88 10.51 17.82
N SER A 625 25.32 11.03 18.91
CA SER A 625 24.19 11.98 18.84
C SER A 625 24.64 13.38 18.42
N ASN A 626 23.75 14.13 17.78
CA ASN A 626 24.01 15.50 17.31
C ASN A 626 22.86 16.45 17.66
N ASP A 627 23.21 17.70 17.90
CA ASP A 627 22.28 18.79 18.15
C ASP A 627 21.88 19.44 16.82
N CYS A 628 20.66 19.98 16.74
CA CYS A 628 20.21 20.76 15.60
C CYS A 628 19.30 21.88 16.06
N ASN A 629 19.71 23.13 15.83
CA ASN A 629 18.97 24.32 16.22
C ASN A 629 18.75 25.26 15.02
N LEU A 630 17.56 25.23 14.41
CA LEU A 630 17.20 26.05 13.26
C LEU A 630 16.23 27.17 13.70
N GLN A 631 16.73 28.10 14.50
CA GLN A 631 15.97 29.27 14.92
C GLN A 631 16.01 30.38 13.84
N ASN A 632 15.24 31.45 14.04
CA ASN A 632 15.10 32.54 13.06
C ASN A 632 16.42 33.18 12.61
N ASP A 633 17.41 33.29 13.52
CA ASP A 633 18.74 33.84 13.27
C ASP A 633 19.71 32.82 12.60
N GLN A 634 19.37 31.58 12.58
CA GLN A 634 20.18 30.48 12.01
C GLN A 634 19.33 29.39 11.34
N ARG A 635 18.28 29.80 10.62
CA ARG A 635 17.34 28.85 10.02
C ARG A 635 17.93 28.05 8.85
N ILE A 636 19.10 28.43 8.34
CA ILE A 636 19.85 27.72 7.31
C ILE A 636 21.19 27.28 7.86
N TRP A 637 21.41 25.97 7.88
CA TRP A 637 22.70 25.39 8.18
C TRP A 637 23.40 24.96 6.91
N LEU A 638 24.58 25.53 6.63
CA LEU A 638 25.47 25.07 5.57
C LEU A 638 26.49 24.11 6.15
N ILE A 639 26.38 22.83 5.81
CA ILE A 639 27.17 21.75 6.39
C ILE A 639 28.24 21.31 5.40
N THR A 640 29.52 21.54 5.74
CA THR A 640 30.67 21.17 4.93
C THR A 640 31.39 19.96 5.50
N GLY A 641 32.21 19.28 4.70
CA GLY A 641 33.00 18.13 5.09
C GLY A 641 32.86 16.93 4.15
N PRO A 642 33.64 15.85 4.37
CA PRO A 642 33.64 14.66 3.50
C PRO A 642 32.34 13.85 3.60
N ASN A 643 31.99 13.14 2.54
CA ASN A 643 30.71 12.40 2.45
C ASN A 643 30.61 11.24 3.48
N MET A 644 31.70 10.57 3.79
CA MET A 644 31.74 9.46 4.76
C MET A 644 31.67 9.91 6.22
N ALA A 645 31.65 11.21 6.49
CA ALA A 645 31.68 11.76 7.83
C ALA A 645 30.31 11.89 8.51
N GLY A 646 29.24 11.38 7.89
CA GLY A 646 27.90 11.30 8.48
C GLY A 646 26.98 12.49 8.20
N LYS A 647 27.32 13.41 7.26
CA LYS A 647 26.46 14.55 6.88
C LYS A 647 25.06 14.11 6.47
N SER A 648 24.94 13.24 5.47
CA SER A 648 23.64 12.75 4.96
C SER A 648 22.84 12.00 6.04
N THR A 649 23.52 11.29 6.96
CA THR A 649 22.89 10.66 8.13
C THR A 649 22.27 11.71 9.05
N PHE A 650 22.99 12.79 9.34
CA PHE A 650 22.50 13.90 10.15
C PHE A 650 21.31 14.61 9.50
N LEU A 651 21.35 14.83 8.20
CA LEU A 651 20.23 15.40 7.46
C LEU A 651 18.97 14.53 7.59
N ARG A 652 19.09 13.24 7.30
CA ARG A 652 17.99 12.28 7.39
C ARG A 652 17.44 12.14 8.82
N GLN A 653 18.32 12.14 9.82
CA GLN A 653 17.98 12.07 11.24
C GLN A 653 16.97 13.15 11.61
N ASN A 654 17.22 14.41 11.24
CA ASN A 654 16.35 15.53 11.58
C ASN A 654 14.98 15.42 10.88
N ALA A 655 14.95 14.98 9.62
CA ALA A 655 13.69 14.72 8.92
C ALA A 655 12.88 13.61 9.59
N ILE A 656 13.51 12.51 9.95
CA ILE A 656 12.86 11.37 10.63
C ILE A 656 12.31 11.79 11.99
N ILE A 657 13.05 12.59 12.77
CA ILE A 657 12.59 13.14 14.05
C ILE A 657 11.31 13.97 13.87
N VAL A 658 11.26 14.83 12.86
CA VAL A 658 10.05 15.61 12.54
C VAL A 658 8.87 14.70 12.18
N ILE A 659 9.09 13.70 11.33
CA ILE A 659 8.03 12.76 10.94
C ILE A 659 7.49 12.02 12.15
N LEU A 660 8.37 11.47 13.01
CA LEU A 660 7.98 10.77 14.23
C LEU A 660 7.19 11.68 15.18
N ALA A 661 7.65 12.90 15.38
CA ALA A 661 6.94 13.90 16.19
C ALA A 661 5.52 14.17 15.66
N GLN A 662 5.38 14.38 14.34
CA GLN A 662 4.10 14.73 13.72
C GLN A 662 3.15 13.53 13.50
N ILE A 663 3.59 12.30 13.69
CA ILE A 663 2.68 11.14 13.80
C ILE A 663 2.19 10.91 15.24
N GLY A 664 2.72 11.65 16.24
CA GLY A 664 2.37 11.51 17.65
C GLY A 664 3.23 10.47 18.39
N CYS A 665 4.39 10.12 17.84
CA CYS A 665 5.37 9.26 18.51
C CYS A 665 6.42 10.11 19.25
N TYR A 666 7.04 9.55 20.30
CA TYR A 666 8.26 10.10 20.88
C TYR A 666 9.42 10.00 19.90
N VAL A 667 10.44 10.79 20.10
CA VAL A 667 11.54 10.97 19.15
C VAL A 667 12.90 10.55 19.73
N PRO A 668 13.80 10.04 18.89
CA PRO A 668 15.15 9.64 19.32
C PRO A 668 16.02 10.87 19.60
N ALA A 669 15.81 11.52 20.73
CA ALA A 669 16.56 12.68 21.18
C ALA A 669 16.56 12.75 22.71
N GLN A 670 17.38 13.63 23.30
CA GLN A 670 17.31 13.97 24.71
C GLN A 670 16.15 14.96 24.97
N SER A 671 15.99 15.94 24.10
CA SER A 671 14.85 16.84 24.05
C SER A 671 14.63 17.35 22.63
N ALA A 672 13.39 17.66 22.30
CA ALA A 672 13.05 18.21 20.98
C ALA A 672 11.88 19.19 21.10
N GLN A 673 12.07 20.40 20.57
CA GLN A 673 11.04 21.41 20.39
C GLN A 673 10.92 21.71 18.91
N ILE A 674 9.74 21.46 18.35
CA ILE A 674 9.53 21.47 16.90
C ILE A 674 8.28 22.25 16.56
N GLY A 675 8.46 23.37 15.85
CA GLY A 675 7.37 24.08 15.19
C GLY A 675 6.87 23.23 14.01
N VAL A 676 5.56 23.07 13.89
CA VAL A 676 4.94 22.21 12.87
C VAL A 676 5.50 22.48 11.48
N VAL A 677 5.84 21.39 10.78
CA VAL A 677 6.28 21.39 9.40
C VAL A 677 5.09 21.03 8.51
N ASP A 678 4.79 21.90 7.53
CA ASP A 678 3.71 21.68 6.57
C ASP A 678 4.15 20.83 5.37
N LYS A 679 5.42 21.00 4.95
CA LYS A 679 6.00 20.27 3.83
C LYS A 679 7.45 19.86 4.14
N LEU A 680 7.77 18.64 3.79
CA LEU A 680 9.12 18.10 3.93
C LEU A 680 9.66 17.72 2.55
N PHE A 681 10.73 18.40 2.16
CA PHE A 681 11.45 18.14 0.93
C PHE A 681 12.85 17.62 1.21
N SER A 682 13.26 16.60 0.47
CA SER A 682 14.61 16.04 0.61
C SER A 682 15.22 15.70 -0.73
N ARG A 683 16.31 16.35 -1.06
CA ARG A 683 17.18 16.02 -2.16
C ARG A 683 18.51 15.50 -1.62
N ILE A 684 18.66 14.18 -1.56
CA ILE A 684 19.87 13.49 -1.08
C ILE A 684 20.33 12.56 -2.19
N GLY A 685 21.54 12.75 -2.70
CA GLY A 685 22.24 12.03 -3.77
C GLY A 685 21.44 11.03 -4.60
N ALA A 686 21.32 11.24 -5.91
CA ALA A 686 20.60 10.31 -6.76
C ALA A 686 21.38 9.01 -6.96
N ALA A 687 20.71 7.86 -6.87
CA ALA A 687 21.14 6.68 -7.60
C ALA A 687 20.85 6.93 -9.09
N ASP A 688 21.80 6.58 -9.96
CA ASP A 688 21.64 6.64 -11.41
C ASP A 688 20.40 5.82 -11.82
N ASP A 689 19.35 6.50 -12.28
CA ASP A 689 18.21 5.84 -12.88
C ASP A 689 18.40 5.73 -14.38
N LEU A 690 19.18 4.75 -14.79
CA LEU A 690 19.46 4.43 -16.19
C LEU A 690 18.19 4.08 -16.98
N ALA A 691 17.10 3.71 -16.29
CA ALA A 691 15.84 3.31 -16.93
C ALA A 691 15.05 4.51 -17.48
N SER A 692 15.21 5.71 -16.90
CA SER A 692 14.47 6.91 -17.32
C SER A 692 15.08 7.61 -18.55
N GLY A 693 16.32 7.29 -18.92
CA GLY A 693 17.04 7.94 -20.01
C GLY A 693 17.32 9.43 -19.81
N GLN A 694 17.05 9.98 -18.63
CA GLN A 694 17.33 11.37 -18.27
C GLN A 694 18.70 11.49 -17.61
N SER A 695 19.40 12.60 -17.88
CA SER A 695 20.63 12.92 -17.19
C SER A 695 20.36 13.10 -15.70
N THR A 696 21.21 12.54 -14.82
CA THR A 696 21.15 12.73 -13.37
C THR A 696 21.08 14.19 -12.96
N PHE A 697 21.77 15.06 -13.70
CA PHE A 697 21.72 16.50 -13.48
C PHE A 697 20.34 17.10 -13.82
N MET A 698 19.67 16.63 -14.90
CA MET A 698 18.33 17.11 -15.23
C MET A 698 17.30 16.71 -14.17
N VAL A 699 17.38 15.48 -13.68
CA VAL A 699 16.51 15.01 -12.57
C VAL A 699 16.75 15.87 -11.34
N GLU A 700 18.00 16.15 -10.99
CA GLU A 700 18.37 17.01 -9.86
C GLU A 700 17.79 18.42 -10.01
N MET A 701 17.86 19.02 -11.20
CA MET A 701 17.31 20.36 -11.44
C MET A 701 15.79 20.39 -11.39
N VAL A 702 15.11 19.37 -11.89
CA VAL A 702 13.64 19.24 -11.78
C VAL A 702 13.21 19.13 -10.31
N GLU A 703 13.85 18.24 -9.53
CA GLU A 703 13.56 18.12 -8.10
C GLU A 703 13.81 19.44 -7.36
N THR A 704 14.94 20.09 -7.61
CA THR A 704 15.28 21.40 -7.01
C THR A 704 14.26 22.49 -7.38
N SER A 705 13.82 22.52 -8.63
CA SER A 705 12.79 23.45 -9.10
C SER A 705 11.47 23.25 -8.36
N VAL A 706 11.04 21.99 -8.17
CA VAL A 706 9.82 21.64 -7.39
C VAL A 706 9.96 22.12 -5.94
N ILE A 707 11.10 21.89 -5.31
CA ILE A 707 11.39 22.31 -3.94
C ILE A 707 11.27 23.84 -3.83
N LEU A 708 11.93 24.59 -4.71
CA LEU A 708 11.92 26.05 -4.68
C LEU A 708 10.54 26.64 -4.97
N ALA A 709 9.75 26.01 -5.85
CA ALA A 709 8.42 26.49 -6.20
C ALA A 709 7.35 26.17 -5.14
N GLN A 710 7.48 25.06 -4.42
CA GLN A 710 6.42 24.57 -3.51
C GLN A 710 6.69 24.80 -2.03
N SER A 711 7.93 25.08 -1.64
CA SER A 711 8.28 25.31 -0.24
C SER A 711 7.60 26.56 0.31
N THR A 712 7.17 26.48 1.57
CA THR A 712 6.62 27.60 2.35
C THR A 712 7.59 27.98 3.48
N PHE A 713 7.31 29.03 4.21
CA PHE A 713 8.13 29.43 5.37
C PHE A 713 8.09 28.40 6.51
N ARG A 714 7.07 27.51 6.56
CA ARG A 714 6.94 26.42 7.55
C ARG A 714 7.59 25.10 7.10
N SER A 715 8.07 25.05 5.88
CA SER A 715 8.67 23.83 5.32
C SER A 715 10.02 23.50 5.96
N LEU A 716 10.39 22.24 5.93
CA LEU A 716 11.74 21.76 6.19
C LEU A 716 12.34 21.24 4.87
N VAL A 717 13.42 21.91 4.44
CA VAL A 717 14.13 21.60 3.21
C VAL A 717 15.48 20.99 3.51
N ILE A 718 15.75 19.83 2.93
CA ILE A 718 17.01 19.09 3.07
C ILE A 718 17.64 18.92 1.71
N LEU A 719 18.82 19.52 1.53
CA LEU A 719 19.55 19.53 0.28
C LEU A 719 20.97 18.96 0.50
N ASP A 720 21.29 17.91 -0.22
CA ASP A 720 22.62 17.27 -0.14
C ASP A 720 23.29 17.29 -1.52
N GLU A 721 24.40 18.01 -1.61
CA GLU A 721 25.28 18.10 -2.78
C GLU A 721 24.60 18.57 -4.08
N ILE A 722 23.88 19.70 -4.04
CA ILE A 722 23.32 20.33 -5.25
C ILE A 722 24.45 20.82 -6.18
N GLY A 723 24.26 20.60 -7.50
CA GLY A 723 25.17 21.06 -8.55
C GLY A 723 26.29 20.06 -8.87
N ARG A 724 26.21 18.83 -8.38
CA ARG A 724 27.29 17.83 -8.58
C ARG A 724 27.37 17.28 -10.02
N GLY A 725 26.26 17.30 -10.75
CA GLY A 725 26.16 16.68 -12.07
C GLY A 725 26.63 17.55 -13.24
N THR A 726 27.27 18.74 -13.00
CA THR A 726 27.72 19.68 -14.02
C THR A 726 29.15 20.18 -13.72
N SER A 727 29.63 21.20 -14.48
CA SER A 727 30.92 21.81 -14.23
C SER A 727 30.95 22.44 -12.82
N THR A 728 32.13 22.49 -12.19
CA THR A 728 32.28 22.98 -10.80
C THR A 728 31.73 24.41 -10.65
N TYR A 729 32.01 25.31 -11.59
CA TYR A 729 31.56 26.70 -11.50
C TYR A 729 30.04 26.84 -11.71
N ASP A 730 29.46 26.08 -12.65
CA ASP A 730 28.01 26.06 -12.83
C ASP A 730 27.31 25.48 -11.58
N GLY A 731 27.83 24.39 -11.02
CA GLY A 731 27.31 23.77 -9.81
C GLY A 731 27.33 24.72 -8.61
N ILE A 732 28.45 25.41 -8.38
CA ILE A 732 28.58 26.44 -7.33
C ILE A 732 27.58 27.56 -7.56
N SER A 733 27.47 28.09 -8.79
CA SER A 733 26.58 29.21 -9.12
C SER A 733 25.11 28.85 -8.86
N ILE A 734 24.68 27.65 -9.22
CA ILE A 734 23.33 27.16 -8.97
C ILE A 734 23.09 26.98 -7.45
N ALA A 735 24.00 26.32 -6.74
CA ALA A 735 23.88 26.08 -5.32
C ALA A 735 23.82 27.41 -4.52
N TRP A 736 24.67 28.38 -4.91
CA TRP A 736 24.69 29.72 -4.36
C TRP A 736 23.33 30.44 -4.53
N SER A 737 22.83 30.48 -5.77
CA SER A 737 21.56 31.12 -6.09
C SER A 737 20.36 30.44 -5.41
N CYS A 738 20.36 29.12 -5.27
CA CYS A 738 19.35 28.38 -4.51
C CYS A 738 19.33 28.77 -3.04
N LEU A 739 20.51 28.88 -2.39
CA LEU A 739 20.63 29.32 -0.99
C LEU A 739 20.14 30.77 -0.79
N GLU A 740 20.51 31.68 -1.68
CA GLU A 740 20.02 33.07 -1.65
C GLU A 740 18.49 33.13 -1.82
N TYR A 741 17.93 32.34 -2.70
CA TYR A 741 16.49 32.28 -2.92
C TYR A 741 15.75 31.71 -1.70
N ILE A 742 16.24 30.60 -1.13
CA ILE A 742 15.68 30.01 0.09
C ILE A 742 15.75 31.02 1.25
N HIS A 743 16.89 31.71 1.40
CA HIS A 743 17.09 32.71 2.46
C HIS A 743 16.16 33.91 2.34
N SER A 744 16.05 34.50 1.14
CA SER A 744 15.42 35.81 0.95
C SER A 744 13.93 35.71 0.64
N ASN A 745 13.53 34.72 -0.15
CA ASN A 745 12.17 34.57 -0.67
C ASN A 745 11.35 33.56 0.14
N ILE A 746 11.82 32.31 0.31
CA ILE A 746 11.05 31.24 0.97
C ILE A 746 11.11 31.39 2.49
N ARG A 747 12.28 31.66 3.04
CA ARG A 747 12.54 31.83 4.48
C ARG A 747 12.22 30.62 5.34
N CYS A 748 12.32 29.41 4.77
CA CYS A 748 12.08 28.16 5.48
C CYS A 748 13.31 27.69 6.29
N ARG A 749 13.10 26.62 7.08
CA ARG A 749 14.16 25.87 7.73
C ARG A 749 14.89 25.03 6.70
N CYS A 750 16.22 25.13 6.63
CA CYS A 750 17.00 24.42 5.61
C CYS A 750 18.28 23.83 6.19
N LEU A 751 18.50 22.56 5.87
CA LEU A 751 19.76 21.85 6.09
C LEU A 751 20.41 21.59 4.73
N PHE A 752 21.51 22.28 4.46
CA PHE A 752 22.21 22.25 3.19
C PHE A 752 23.60 21.65 3.36
N ALA A 753 23.81 20.43 2.88
CA ALA A 753 25.14 19.82 2.87
C ALA A 753 25.82 20.03 1.51
N THR A 754 27.09 20.34 1.53
CA THR A 754 27.88 20.58 0.31
C THR A 754 29.34 20.21 0.48
N HIS A 755 30.00 19.99 -0.62
CA HIS A 755 31.46 19.89 -0.71
C HIS A 755 32.11 21.15 -1.29
N TYR A 756 31.31 22.15 -1.69
CA TYR A 756 31.80 23.42 -2.20
C TYR A 756 32.20 24.33 -1.05
N HIS A 757 33.50 24.55 -0.88
CA HIS A 757 34.04 25.42 0.16
C HIS A 757 33.71 26.90 -0.10
N GLU A 758 33.55 27.28 -1.35
CA GLU A 758 33.23 28.64 -1.78
C GLU A 758 31.88 29.15 -1.24
N LEU A 759 30.95 28.24 -0.91
CA LEU A 759 29.66 28.60 -0.33
C LEU A 759 29.76 29.07 1.14
N VAL A 760 30.87 28.77 1.81
CA VAL A 760 31.11 29.18 3.21
C VAL A 760 31.07 30.70 3.36
N ASP A 761 31.52 31.46 2.36
CA ASP A 761 31.53 32.93 2.35
C ASP A 761 30.13 33.54 2.40
N LEU A 762 29.07 32.77 2.04
CA LEU A 762 27.68 33.17 2.12
C LEU A 762 27.25 33.52 3.55
N ALA A 763 27.81 32.88 4.57
CA ALA A 763 27.48 33.17 5.96
C ALA A 763 27.81 34.63 6.37
N SER A 764 28.75 35.27 5.69
CA SER A 764 29.08 36.68 5.90
C SER A 764 28.06 37.64 5.28
N LYS A 765 27.29 37.16 4.27
CA LYS A 765 26.33 37.93 3.50
C LYS A 765 24.86 37.66 3.91
N LEU A 766 24.56 36.46 4.34
CA LEU A 766 23.22 35.98 4.67
C LEU A 766 23.07 35.80 6.20
N GLN A 767 22.37 36.71 6.85
CA GLN A 767 22.29 36.80 8.33
C GLN A 767 21.73 35.54 9.00
N SER A 768 20.82 34.79 8.32
CA SER A 768 20.20 33.60 8.90
C SER A 768 20.87 32.29 8.43
N LEU A 769 22.07 32.40 7.85
CA LEU A 769 22.87 31.25 7.44
C LEU A 769 24.08 31.10 8.36
N LYS A 770 24.26 29.88 8.88
CA LYS A 770 25.45 29.51 9.68
C LYS A 770 26.19 28.32 9.08
N ASN A 771 27.50 28.37 9.19
CA ASN A 771 28.40 27.31 8.73
C ASN A 771 28.63 26.27 9.81
N PHE A 772 28.50 25.02 9.44
CA PHE A 772 28.80 23.85 10.26
C PHE A 772 29.73 22.89 9.54
N THR A 773 30.46 22.08 10.31
CA THR A 773 31.34 21.07 9.76
C THR A 773 31.33 19.82 10.63
N VAL A 774 31.79 18.70 10.08
CA VAL A 774 31.99 17.47 10.85
C VAL A 774 33.28 17.54 11.62
N LYS A 775 33.26 17.24 12.92
CA LYS A 775 34.48 17.17 13.76
C LYS A 775 35.32 15.98 13.34
N ILE A 776 36.59 16.27 13.02
CA ILE A 776 37.59 15.30 12.63
C ILE A 776 38.69 15.33 13.67
N HIS A 777 39.19 14.16 14.04
CA HIS A 777 40.35 14.04 14.90
C HIS A 777 41.55 13.62 14.03
N ASP A 778 42.51 14.49 13.96
CA ASP A 778 43.78 14.30 13.24
C ASP A 778 44.88 13.95 14.27
N SER A 779 45.33 12.71 14.31
CA SER A 779 46.40 12.28 15.17
C SER A 779 47.41 11.45 14.39
N ASN A 780 48.63 11.98 14.22
CA ASN A 780 49.78 11.26 13.67
C ASN A 780 49.49 10.44 12.41
N ASP A 781 49.05 11.11 11.32
CA ASP A 781 48.68 10.53 10.02
C ASP A 781 47.45 9.57 10.00
N LYS A 782 46.70 9.47 11.07
CA LYS A 782 45.41 8.76 11.08
C LYS A 782 44.25 9.70 11.33
N LEU A 783 43.42 9.89 10.28
CA LEU A 783 42.15 10.60 10.37
C LEU A 783 41.07 9.68 10.92
N SER A 784 40.39 10.11 11.98
CA SER A 784 39.16 9.49 12.46
C SER A 784 38.00 10.47 12.42
N PHE A 785 36.89 10.03 11.82
CA PHE A 785 35.68 10.81 11.81
C PHE A 785 34.94 10.61 13.14
N LEU A 786 34.70 11.71 13.84
CA LEU A 786 33.98 11.67 15.11
C LEU A 786 32.48 11.73 14.96
N TYR A 787 31.93 11.86 13.72
CA TYR A 787 30.51 11.96 13.39
C TYR A 787 29.74 13.04 14.17
N LYS A 788 30.45 14.02 14.77
CA LYS A 788 29.87 15.15 15.51
C LYS A 788 29.85 16.38 14.62
N ILE A 789 28.71 17.02 14.50
CA ILE A 789 28.54 18.29 13.79
C ILE A 789 28.87 19.44 14.77
N ILE A 790 29.71 20.35 14.35
CA ILE A 790 30.15 21.52 15.13
C ILE A 790 30.05 22.80 14.30
N GLU A 791 29.87 23.94 14.93
CA GLU A 791 29.90 25.23 14.26
C GLU A 791 31.30 25.51 13.69
N GLY A 792 31.35 26.06 12.48
CA GLY A 792 32.57 26.35 11.77
C GLY A 792 32.57 25.85 10.33
N ALA A 793 33.66 26.11 9.60
CA ALA A 793 33.85 25.66 8.23
C ALA A 793 35.00 24.65 8.15
N ALA A 794 34.92 23.70 7.22
CA ALA A 794 36.02 22.78 6.94
C ALA A 794 37.16 23.56 6.24
N ASN A 795 38.36 23.58 6.83
CA ASN A 795 39.49 24.32 6.30
C ASN A 795 40.27 23.57 5.21
N LYS A 796 39.99 22.30 4.97
CA LYS A 796 40.73 21.45 4.02
C LYS A 796 39.79 20.43 3.33
N SER A 797 40.15 20.08 2.10
CA SER A 797 39.54 18.93 1.41
C SER A 797 40.13 17.61 1.95
N TYR A 798 39.29 16.64 2.27
CA TYR A 798 39.73 15.33 2.82
C TYR A 798 39.62 14.20 1.79
N GLY A 799 39.41 14.50 0.49
CA GLY A 799 39.23 13.51 -0.56
C GLY A 799 40.38 12.54 -0.71
N ILE A 800 41.66 13.05 -0.62
CA ILE A 800 42.86 12.22 -0.74
C ILE A 800 43.00 11.26 0.44
N HIS A 801 42.63 11.67 1.65
CA HIS A 801 42.65 10.80 2.83
C HIS A 801 41.59 9.69 2.75
N VAL A 802 40.40 10.03 2.23
CA VAL A 802 39.36 9.01 1.96
C VAL A 802 39.86 7.99 0.92
N ALA A 803 40.56 8.46 -0.12
CA ALA A 803 41.17 7.58 -1.12
C ALA A 803 42.26 6.67 -0.48
N GLU A 804 43.02 7.15 0.49
CA GLU A 804 43.97 6.36 1.27
C GLU A 804 43.29 5.27 2.11
N LEU A 805 42.20 5.61 2.80
CA LEU A 805 41.36 4.65 3.54
C LEU A 805 40.72 3.60 2.61
N ALA A 806 40.38 3.97 1.38
CA ALA A 806 39.88 3.06 0.36
C ALA A 806 40.94 2.15 -0.27
N GLY A 807 42.22 2.33 0.11
CA GLY A 807 43.30 1.46 -0.34
C GLY A 807 43.94 1.85 -1.69
N LEU A 808 43.84 3.11 -2.13
CA LEU A 808 44.51 3.55 -3.36
C LEU A 808 46.03 3.42 -3.20
N PRO A 809 46.77 3.08 -4.29
CA PRO A 809 48.24 2.96 -4.26
C PRO A 809 48.90 4.25 -3.79
N ARG A 810 49.92 4.14 -2.91
CA ARG A 810 50.65 5.29 -2.32
C ARG A 810 51.24 6.22 -3.38
N ILE A 811 51.70 5.69 -4.53
CA ILE A 811 52.25 6.49 -5.64
C ILE A 811 51.17 7.45 -6.17
N VAL A 812 49.92 6.98 -6.33
CA VAL A 812 48.79 7.81 -6.80
C VAL A 812 48.43 8.87 -5.76
N LEU A 813 48.40 8.49 -4.47
CA LEU A 813 48.11 9.40 -3.34
C LEU A 813 49.16 10.51 -3.21
N ASN A 814 50.44 10.20 -3.34
CA ASN A 814 51.51 11.20 -3.25
C ASN A 814 51.39 12.19 -4.40
N ARG A 815 51.19 11.70 -5.64
CA ARG A 815 51.02 12.58 -6.80
C ARG A 815 49.77 13.43 -6.69
N ALA A 816 48.64 12.89 -6.16
CA ALA A 816 47.41 13.64 -5.92
C ALA A 816 47.66 14.76 -4.89
N LYS A 817 48.45 14.52 -3.82
CA LYS A 817 48.81 15.58 -2.85
C LYS A 817 49.61 16.69 -3.50
N GLU A 818 50.60 16.39 -4.35
CA GLU A 818 51.38 17.37 -5.10
C GLU A 818 50.46 18.23 -6.01
N ILE A 819 49.60 17.59 -6.80
CA ILE A 819 48.69 18.28 -7.71
C ILE A 819 47.72 19.18 -6.91
N LEU A 820 47.21 18.70 -5.77
CA LEU A 820 46.35 19.53 -4.92
C LEU A 820 47.04 20.80 -4.47
N LEU A 821 48.28 20.71 -4.01
CA LEU A 821 49.08 21.87 -3.60
C LEU A 821 49.31 22.85 -4.76
N GLU A 822 49.60 22.34 -5.99
CA GLU A 822 49.75 23.18 -7.18
C GLU A 822 48.45 23.92 -7.51
N LEU A 823 47.26 23.27 -7.41
CA LEU A 823 45.97 23.86 -7.65
C LEU A 823 45.56 24.88 -6.59
N GLU A 824 45.90 24.64 -5.33
CA GLU A 824 45.63 25.60 -4.22
C GLU A 824 46.51 26.84 -4.31
N HIS A 825 47.78 26.73 -4.71
CA HIS A 825 48.66 27.87 -4.95
C HIS A 825 48.16 28.72 -6.13
N ASN A 826 47.76 28.11 -7.21
CA ASN A 826 47.22 28.85 -8.36
C ASN A 826 45.94 29.63 -8.04
N LYS A 827 45.06 29.10 -7.10
CA LYS A 827 43.90 29.84 -6.59
C LYS A 827 44.28 31.05 -5.73
N ALA A 828 45.36 30.98 -4.93
CA ALA A 828 45.84 32.08 -4.10
C ALA A 828 46.35 33.23 -4.94
N ASP A 829 47.04 32.97 -6.04
CA ASP A 829 47.52 34.00 -6.94
C ASP A 829 46.42 34.71 -7.72
N ILE A 830 45.35 34.01 -8.08
CA ILE A 830 44.15 34.60 -8.74
C ILE A 830 43.40 35.49 -7.77
N ASN A 831 43.28 35.12 -6.48
CA ASN A 831 42.60 35.93 -5.47
C ASN A 831 43.37 37.20 -5.07
N GLN A 832 44.69 37.21 -5.12
CA GLN A 832 45.48 38.43 -4.93
C GLN A 832 45.38 39.42 -6.13
N SER A 833 45.15 38.92 -7.32
CA SER A 833 44.92 39.75 -8.52
C SER A 833 43.51 40.32 -8.58
N ASN A 834 42.54 39.73 -7.93
CA ASN A 834 41.13 40.19 -7.91
C ASN A 834 40.77 41.18 -6.81
N ASN A 835 41.63 41.42 -5.81
CA ASN A 835 41.37 42.43 -4.78
C ASN A 835 41.48 43.86 -5.29
N ASN A 836 41.84 44.08 -6.56
CA ASN A 836 41.88 45.39 -7.20
C ASN A 836 40.68 45.70 -8.11
N ILE A 837 39.68 44.82 -8.20
CA ILE A 837 38.44 45.02 -8.98
C ILE A 837 37.19 44.78 -8.11
N THR A 838 37.08 45.49 -7.01
CA THR A 838 35.79 45.73 -6.37
C THR A 838 35.14 46.97 -6.93
N LYS A 839 34.67 46.91 -8.15
CA LYS A 839 33.56 47.74 -8.62
C LYS A 839 32.30 46.87 -8.44
N SER A 840 31.49 47.29 -7.49
CA SER A 840 30.14 46.82 -7.29
C SER A 840 29.40 46.65 -8.63
N ILE A 841 29.21 45.42 -9.08
CA ILE A 841 28.17 45.15 -10.06
C ILE A 841 26.87 45.11 -9.24
N ASP A 842 26.20 46.24 -9.16
CA ASP A 842 24.79 46.30 -8.85
C ASP A 842 24.10 45.47 -9.92
N ILE A 843 23.69 44.24 -9.58
CA ILE A 843 22.71 43.48 -10.36
C ILE A 843 21.40 44.25 -10.13
N ALA A 844 21.17 45.22 -10.99
CA ALA A 844 19.89 45.86 -11.08
C ALA A 844 18.87 44.79 -11.43
N VAL A 845 18.05 44.40 -10.47
CA VAL A 845 16.75 43.85 -10.72
C VAL A 845 16.12 44.71 -11.81
N PRO A 846 15.68 44.19 -12.97
CA PRO A 846 15.11 45.03 -14.01
C PRO A 846 13.97 45.81 -13.36
N PRO A 847 14.05 47.20 -13.37
CA PRO A 847 13.02 47.97 -12.70
C PRO A 847 11.71 47.72 -13.44
N TYR A 848 10.74 47.14 -12.73
CA TYR A 848 9.37 47.20 -13.20
C TYR A 848 9.08 48.67 -13.53
N PRO A 849 8.37 48.96 -14.63
CA PRO A 849 8.15 50.33 -15.06
C PRO A 849 7.48 51.12 -13.94
N VAL A 850 8.21 51.99 -13.32
CA VAL A 850 7.78 52.76 -12.11
C VAL A 850 6.46 53.50 -12.38
N LYS A 851 6.28 53.99 -13.58
CA LYS A 851 5.05 54.69 -14.00
C LYS A 851 3.83 53.76 -14.08
N THR A 852 4.02 52.52 -14.47
CA THR A 852 2.94 51.51 -14.51
C THR A 852 2.48 51.16 -13.11
N ILE A 853 3.40 51.01 -12.14
CA ILE A 853 3.08 50.72 -10.75
C ILE A 853 2.37 51.93 -10.10
N GLU A 854 2.76 53.15 -10.42
CA GLU A 854 2.09 54.37 -9.93
C GLU A 854 0.64 54.48 -10.44
N ILE A 855 0.40 54.16 -11.70
CA ILE A 855 -0.95 54.12 -12.27
C ILE A 855 -1.81 53.08 -11.56
N ILE A 856 -1.29 51.87 -11.31
CA ILE A 856 -2.02 50.80 -10.63
C ILE A 856 -2.32 51.13 -9.18
N LYS A 857 -1.37 51.75 -8.46
CA LYS A 857 -1.56 52.18 -7.04
C LYS A 857 -2.62 53.25 -6.84
N GLN A 858 -2.88 54.09 -7.84
CA GLN A 858 -3.87 55.18 -7.78
C GLN A 858 -5.29 54.71 -8.20
N LEU A 859 -5.44 53.49 -8.67
CA LEU A 859 -6.72 52.96 -9.12
C LEU A 859 -7.54 52.41 -7.95
N ASN A 860 -8.81 52.81 -7.90
CA ASN A 860 -9.80 52.17 -7.06
C ASN A 860 -10.72 51.31 -7.96
N PRO A 861 -10.58 49.94 -7.97
CA PRO A 861 -11.34 49.07 -8.89
C PRO A 861 -12.85 49.16 -8.71
N ASP A 862 -13.32 49.45 -7.47
CA ASP A 862 -14.75 49.46 -7.14
C ASP A 862 -15.50 50.70 -7.67
N GLN A 863 -14.76 51.71 -8.14
CA GLN A 863 -15.32 52.94 -8.69
C GLN A 863 -15.25 53.03 -10.22
N LEU A 864 -14.74 52.02 -10.89
CA LEU A 864 -14.57 51.98 -12.35
C LEU A 864 -15.72 51.35 -13.08
N THR A 865 -16.22 52.00 -14.11
CA THR A 865 -17.12 51.32 -15.07
C THR A 865 -16.35 50.34 -15.97
N PRO A 866 -16.98 49.30 -16.55
CA PRO A 866 -16.30 48.36 -17.42
C PRO A 866 -15.56 49.00 -18.61
N LYS A 867 -16.05 50.14 -19.12
CA LYS A 867 -15.45 50.88 -20.22
C LYS A 867 -14.19 51.62 -19.79
N GLU A 868 -14.20 52.20 -18.60
CA GLU A 868 -13.04 52.87 -17.99
C GLU A 868 -11.96 51.87 -17.60
N ALA A 869 -12.31 50.70 -17.02
CA ALA A 869 -11.39 49.60 -16.72
C ALA A 869 -10.66 49.14 -17.97
N LEU A 870 -11.36 48.91 -19.07
CA LEU A 870 -10.78 48.50 -20.35
C LEU A 870 -9.83 49.60 -20.91
N SER A 871 -10.21 50.87 -20.84
CA SER A 871 -9.36 51.99 -21.24
C SER A 871 -8.06 52.08 -20.46
N ILE A 872 -8.12 51.81 -19.14
CA ILE A 872 -6.95 51.81 -18.26
C ILE A 872 -6.03 50.63 -18.58
N ILE A 873 -6.59 49.45 -18.84
CA ILE A 873 -5.81 48.28 -19.27
C ILE A 873 -5.03 48.57 -20.56
N TYR A 874 -5.65 49.21 -21.54
CA TYR A 874 -4.94 49.62 -22.77
C TYR A 874 -3.89 50.67 -22.48
N LYS A 875 -4.12 51.61 -21.55
CA LYS A 875 -3.13 52.59 -21.16
C LYS A 875 -1.91 51.99 -20.48
N ILE A 876 -2.13 51.02 -19.58
CA ILE A 876 -1.07 50.24 -18.94
C ILE A 876 -0.27 49.49 -19.97
N LYS A 877 -0.94 48.75 -20.88
CA LYS A 877 -0.30 47.96 -21.96
C LYS A 877 0.57 48.86 -22.85
N ASN A 878 0.06 50.02 -23.29
CA ASN A 878 0.81 50.95 -24.13
C ASN A 878 1.98 51.57 -23.39
N THR A 879 1.88 51.84 -22.08
CA THR A 879 2.98 52.34 -21.26
C THR A 879 4.10 51.35 -21.14
N ILE A 880 3.79 50.06 -20.99
CA ILE A 880 4.78 48.99 -20.97
C ILE A 880 5.49 48.84 -22.30
N LEU A 881 4.76 48.85 -23.43
CA LEU A 881 5.33 48.75 -24.77
C LEU A 881 6.24 49.94 -25.10
N LEU A 882 5.86 51.16 -24.72
CA LEU A 882 6.68 52.37 -24.94
C LEU A 882 7.94 52.39 -24.06
N GLU A 883 7.94 51.70 -22.93
CA GLU A 883 9.14 51.61 -22.08
C GLU A 883 10.04 50.46 -22.52
N GLU A 884 9.49 49.40 -23.15
CA GLU A 884 10.27 48.34 -23.84
C GLU A 884 10.98 48.86 -25.08
N ASP A 885 10.31 49.68 -25.91
CA ASP A 885 10.91 50.29 -27.11
C ASP A 885 12.03 51.28 -26.76
N LYS A 886 11.97 51.95 -25.65
CA LYS A 886 13.03 52.84 -25.14
C LYS A 886 14.27 52.12 -24.60
N LYS A 887 14.16 50.80 -24.36
CA LYS A 887 15.29 49.94 -23.93
C LYS A 887 16.02 49.31 -25.10
N MET A 888 15.45 49.31 -26.29
CA MET A 888 16.09 48.82 -27.53
C MET A 888 16.84 49.91 -28.33
N ILE A 889 16.81 51.15 -27.90
CA ILE A 889 17.65 52.25 -28.46
C ILE A 889 18.69 52.63 -27.38
#